data_ca54cdb078f25223454b9cbbf3609169
#
_entry.id   ca54cdb078f25223454b9cbbf3609169
#
_cell.length_a   1.000
_cell.length_b   1.000
_cell.length_c   1.000
_cell.angle_alpha   90.00
_cell.angle_beta   90.00
_cell.angle_gamma   90.00
#
_symmetry.space_group_name_H-M   'P 1'
#
loop_
_entity.id
_entity.type
_entity.pdbx_description
1 polymer ?
#
loop_
_entity_poly.entity_id
_entity_poly.type
_entity_poly.pdbx_seq_one_letter_code
_entity_poly.pdbx_strand_id
1 'polypeptide(L)'
;MESVPDLQNTMYAAVDGYPCVRLLNLSGSIGCSNPGRDKVVAPIVRFENVDKLAEPSAILVISDDSSIASKVGGVLVEPRIDLQNNLKGFSPDQKFPQAQFAPYYNTSYEWNPIGSGIMWKSYGFPVFLLTESGSKTLQEFVAKNEDKKKAYTSKVAEFDLVMQTVKSGTHDSESCLKEATCLPLGGYSVWSSLPPINISSLQQPKPILLTVASMDSASFFRDKSLGADSPISGLIALLAAVDALSYVDGLGDLSKQLVFAVFTGEAWGYLGSRRFLEELDMHSDAVRGLNHTLIETVIEIGSVGKGLSQGVKNFFAHTEGDSSATNQTLVALKRAQESLPSENIKIASASASNPGIPPSSLMTFLEKNPSISGLVLEDFDSAFVNKFYHSHLDDLCELVHAVGIIFFFLLDLSFYMINAANVNSSAVVAAASLIARTLYMLASEIEDVQDSTLASINVNASLVKQLMGCLLDCDPGLSCELVKKYISPMSSCPSHYVGVILDEPSSTPFTGYINDVPRFIWNFLSDRTSIPRENNISGCQQGCKGRDEVCIKAEADGKGVCVLSTTRYVPAYSTRLKFESGVWNVLPPNSSDKMGVADPIWTESNWNSIGIRVYTVQNASYDRLVLLGGITLTIFAYLAIATARAILSKAMKRD
;
A
#
# COMPACT_ATOMS: atom_id res chain seq x y z
N MET A 1 -15.49 19.75 -27.31
CA MET A 1 -16.96 19.70 -27.13
C MET A 1 -17.21 19.52 -25.67
N GLU A 2 -17.70 20.53 -24.99
CA GLU A 2 -18.18 20.38 -23.62
C GLU A 2 -19.37 19.42 -23.67
N SER A 3 -19.22 18.28 -23.00
CA SER A 3 -20.28 17.30 -22.91
C SER A 3 -21.38 17.83 -22.01
N VAL A 4 -22.60 17.86 -22.52
CA VAL A 4 -23.78 18.17 -21.72
C VAL A 4 -23.99 17.01 -20.75
N PRO A 5 -23.85 17.19 -19.42
CA PRO A 5 -23.86 16.08 -18.45
C PRO A 5 -25.10 15.17 -18.55
N ASP A 6 -26.27 15.77 -18.83
CA ASP A 6 -27.55 15.04 -18.97
C ASP A 6 -27.55 14.10 -20.18
N LEU A 7 -26.90 14.49 -21.28
CA LEU A 7 -26.81 13.66 -22.48
C LEU A 7 -25.85 12.45 -22.24
N GLN A 8 -24.76 12.66 -21.49
CA GLN A 8 -23.85 11.59 -21.15
C GLN A 8 -24.53 10.52 -20.29
N ASN A 9 -25.28 10.91 -19.28
CA ASN A 9 -25.99 9.99 -18.39
C ASN A 9 -27.06 9.15 -19.13
N THR A 10 -27.57 9.62 -20.27
CA THR A 10 -28.48 8.84 -21.10
C THR A 10 -27.81 7.86 -22.06
N MET A 11 -26.54 8.11 -22.39
CA MET A 11 -25.77 7.29 -23.35
C MET A 11 -25.01 6.16 -22.69
N TYR A 12 -24.43 6.38 -21.50
CA TYR A 12 -23.66 5.37 -20.77
C TYR A 12 -23.78 5.55 -19.25
N ALA A 13 -23.60 4.46 -18.53
CA ALA A 13 -23.40 4.48 -17.08
C ALA A 13 -21.91 4.49 -16.78
N ALA A 14 -21.45 5.48 -16.01
CA ALA A 14 -20.12 5.42 -15.41
C ALA A 14 -20.14 4.42 -14.26
N VAL A 15 -19.09 3.62 -14.15
CA VAL A 15 -18.91 2.63 -13.09
C VAL A 15 -17.64 2.97 -12.35
N ASP A 16 -17.76 3.13 -11.04
CA ASP A 16 -16.61 3.42 -10.19
C ASP A 16 -15.81 2.16 -9.93
N GLY A 17 -14.49 2.28 -10.08
CA GLY A 17 -13.57 1.19 -9.85
C GLY A 17 -12.12 1.67 -9.77
N TYR A 18 -11.29 0.85 -9.17
CA TYR A 18 -9.88 1.11 -8.94
C TYR A 18 -9.04 0.31 -9.93
N PRO A 19 -8.23 0.95 -10.76
CA PRO A 19 -7.40 0.25 -11.72
C PRO A 19 -6.25 -0.49 -11.03
N CYS A 20 -5.80 -1.56 -11.68
CA CYS A 20 -4.56 -2.20 -11.31
C CYS A 20 -3.35 -1.35 -11.72
N VAL A 21 -2.23 -1.52 -11.01
CA VAL A 21 -0.96 -0.86 -11.34
C VAL A 21 -0.28 -1.52 -12.54
N ARG A 22 0.53 -0.74 -13.25
CA ARG A 22 1.52 -1.22 -14.20
C ARG A 22 2.89 -0.70 -13.81
N LEU A 23 3.74 -1.60 -13.42
CA LEU A 23 5.10 -1.31 -12.99
C LEU A 23 6.11 -1.91 -13.97
N LEU A 24 7.23 -1.25 -14.09
CA LEU A 24 8.37 -1.73 -14.86
C LEU A 24 9.58 -1.84 -13.94
N ASN A 25 10.43 -2.82 -14.23
CA ASN A 25 11.77 -2.94 -13.67
C ASN A 25 12.77 -3.03 -14.82
N LEU A 26 14.04 -3.34 -14.55
CA LEU A 26 15.05 -3.48 -15.60
C LEU A 26 14.88 -4.73 -16.46
N SER A 27 14.06 -5.69 -16.06
CA SER A 27 13.82 -6.94 -16.78
C SER A 27 12.49 -6.98 -17.54
N GLY A 28 11.61 -5.99 -17.36
CA GLY A 28 10.32 -5.95 -18.03
C GLY A 28 9.23 -5.26 -17.23
N SER A 29 7.98 -5.68 -17.43
CA SER A 29 6.80 -5.10 -16.77
C SER A 29 5.97 -6.15 -16.05
N ILE A 30 5.33 -5.73 -14.96
CA ILE A 30 4.34 -6.49 -14.19
C ILE A 30 3.04 -5.70 -14.05
N GLY A 31 1.99 -6.38 -13.59
CA GLY A 31 0.68 -5.77 -13.42
C GLY A 31 -0.12 -5.78 -14.72
N CYS A 32 -1.12 -4.92 -14.83
CA CYS A 32 -1.98 -4.87 -16.00
C CYS A 32 -1.54 -3.87 -17.05
N SER A 33 -2.04 -4.02 -18.26
CA SER A 33 -1.81 -3.08 -19.34
C SER A 33 -3.04 -2.98 -20.24
N ASN A 34 -3.05 -1.96 -21.08
CA ASN A 34 -3.94 -1.90 -22.21
C ASN A 34 -3.10 -2.18 -23.48
N PRO A 35 -3.33 -3.25 -24.22
CA PRO A 35 -2.47 -3.70 -25.32
C PRO A 35 -2.42 -2.75 -26.53
N GLY A 36 -3.30 -1.77 -26.58
CA GLY A 36 -3.29 -0.68 -27.56
C GLY A 36 -3.33 0.68 -26.86
N ARG A 37 -3.19 1.76 -27.61
CA ARG A 37 -3.45 3.11 -27.11
C ARG A 37 -4.94 3.44 -27.09
N ASP A 38 -5.75 2.54 -27.59
CA ASP A 38 -7.18 2.69 -27.72
C ASP A 38 -7.89 2.04 -26.53
N LYS A 39 -9.11 2.51 -26.30
CA LYS A 39 -9.99 1.96 -25.29
C LYS A 39 -10.34 0.52 -25.59
N VAL A 40 -10.36 -0.32 -24.58
CA VAL A 40 -10.86 -1.70 -24.73
C VAL A 40 -12.37 -1.68 -24.53
N VAL A 41 -13.11 -2.22 -25.49
CA VAL A 41 -14.56 -2.39 -25.42
C VAL A 41 -14.90 -3.86 -25.57
N ALA A 42 -15.60 -4.42 -24.60
CA ALA A 42 -15.92 -5.84 -24.60
C ALA A 42 -17.27 -6.14 -23.92
N PRO A 43 -18.02 -7.16 -24.40
CA PRO A 43 -19.25 -7.63 -23.73
C PRO A 43 -18.98 -8.08 -22.31
N ILE A 44 -19.86 -7.75 -21.38
CA ILE A 44 -19.71 -8.15 -19.97
C ILE A 44 -20.31 -9.55 -19.80
N VAL A 45 -19.52 -10.46 -19.24
CA VAL A 45 -19.91 -11.85 -18.97
C VAL A 45 -19.43 -12.30 -17.59
N ARG A 46 -20.10 -13.32 -17.01
CA ARG A 46 -19.62 -13.97 -15.80
C ARG A 46 -18.46 -14.91 -16.08
N PHE A 47 -17.56 -15.07 -15.14
CA PHE A 47 -16.41 -15.97 -15.24
C PHE A 47 -16.82 -17.42 -15.56
N GLU A 48 -17.88 -17.93 -14.97
CA GLU A 48 -18.40 -19.28 -15.17
C GLU A 48 -18.76 -19.60 -16.65
N ASN A 49 -18.91 -18.58 -17.48
CA ASN A 49 -19.27 -18.73 -18.89
C ASN A 49 -18.10 -18.55 -19.87
N VAL A 50 -16.87 -18.36 -19.35
CA VAL A 50 -15.68 -18.01 -20.18
C VAL A 50 -15.34 -19.09 -21.21
N ASP A 51 -15.50 -20.37 -20.89
CA ASP A 51 -15.21 -21.46 -21.82
C ASP A 51 -16.08 -21.44 -23.08
N LYS A 52 -17.21 -20.76 -23.03
CA LYS A 52 -18.19 -20.68 -24.15
C LYS A 52 -17.96 -19.45 -25.04
N LEU A 53 -16.97 -18.63 -24.75
CA LEU A 53 -16.75 -17.36 -25.45
C LEU A 53 -16.08 -17.56 -26.80
N ALA A 54 -16.64 -16.92 -27.83
CA ALA A 54 -16.08 -16.86 -29.18
C ALA A 54 -15.21 -15.62 -29.42
N GLU A 55 -15.43 -14.55 -28.66
CA GLU A 55 -14.76 -13.25 -28.81
C GLU A 55 -14.22 -12.75 -27.45
N PRO A 56 -13.18 -11.89 -27.43
CA PRO A 56 -12.69 -11.28 -26.19
C PRO A 56 -13.79 -10.55 -25.44
N SER A 57 -13.93 -10.83 -24.15
CA SER A 57 -15.02 -10.34 -23.31
C SER A 57 -14.51 -9.69 -22.04
N ALA A 58 -15.29 -8.76 -21.48
CA ALA A 58 -15.06 -8.23 -20.16
C ALA A 58 -15.60 -9.22 -19.12
N ILE A 59 -14.73 -9.75 -18.29
CA ILE A 59 -15.06 -10.84 -17.38
C ILE A 59 -15.30 -10.27 -15.99
N LEU A 60 -16.50 -10.53 -15.46
CA LEU A 60 -16.83 -10.27 -14.07
C LEU A 60 -16.38 -11.47 -13.23
N VAL A 61 -15.40 -11.26 -12.35
CA VAL A 61 -14.72 -12.33 -11.59
C VAL A 61 -14.85 -12.09 -10.10
N ILE A 62 -15.06 -13.17 -9.37
CA ILE A 62 -14.98 -13.19 -7.91
C ILE A 62 -13.61 -13.73 -7.45
N SER A 63 -12.86 -14.44 -8.29
CA SER A 63 -11.61 -15.11 -7.95
C SER A 63 -10.56 -15.15 -9.08
N ASP A 64 -9.46 -15.70 -8.80
CA ASP A 64 -8.08 -15.64 -9.19
C ASP A 64 -7.65 -16.73 -10.20
N ASP A 65 -8.35 -16.99 -11.28
CA ASP A 65 -7.95 -18.00 -12.26
C ASP A 65 -7.37 -17.39 -13.55
N SER A 66 -6.07 -17.57 -13.76
CA SER A 66 -5.30 -16.96 -14.84
C SER A 66 -5.26 -17.76 -16.17
N SER A 67 -5.99 -18.88 -16.28
CA SER A 67 -5.86 -19.82 -17.41
C SER A 67 -6.47 -19.36 -18.75
N ILE A 68 -7.06 -18.15 -18.84
CA ILE A 68 -7.97 -17.78 -19.93
C ILE A 68 -7.53 -16.51 -20.69
N ALA A 69 -6.26 -16.15 -20.60
CA ALA A 69 -5.73 -14.86 -21.08
C ALA A 69 -6.06 -14.49 -22.55
N SER A 70 -6.21 -15.45 -23.45
CA SER A 70 -6.47 -15.16 -24.89
C SER A 70 -7.92 -14.75 -25.21
N LYS A 71 -8.85 -14.95 -24.27
CA LYS A 71 -10.27 -14.62 -24.42
C LYS A 71 -10.71 -13.42 -23.57
N VAL A 72 -9.75 -12.77 -22.89
CA VAL A 72 -10.01 -11.68 -21.95
C VAL A 72 -9.76 -10.35 -22.63
N GLY A 73 -10.80 -9.53 -22.74
CA GLY A 73 -10.68 -8.11 -23.13
C GLY A 73 -10.37 -7.21 -21.94
N GLY A 74 -10.83 -7.57 -20.76
CA GLY A 74 -10.58 -6.89 -19.48
C GLY A 74 -11.21 -7.65 -18.33
N VAL A 75 -10.80 -7.34 -17.11
CA VAL A 75 -11.28 -7.99 -15.88
C VAL A 75 -11.89 -6.98 -14.94
N LEU A 76 -13.05 -7.31 -14.40
CA LEU A 76 -13.79 -6.54 -13.42
C LEU A 76 -13.89 -7.38 -12.14
N VAL A 77 -13.13 -7.00 -11.11
CA VAL A 77 -13.05 -7.74 -9.85
C VAL A 77 -14.11 -7.20 -8.89
N GLU A 78 -14.94 -8.07 -8.36
CA GLU A 78 -15.93 -7.66 -7.35
C GLU A 78 -15.26 -7.42 -5.99
N PRO A 79 -15.72 -6.41 -5.20
CA PRO A 79 -15.06 -6.02 -3.96
C PRO A 79 -15.17 -7.07 -2.84
N ARG A 80 -16.14 -7.97 -2.93
CA ARG A 80 -16.37 -9.03 -1.94
C ARG A 80 -16.08 -10.39 -2.54
N ILE A 81 -15.19 -11.08 -1.86
CA ILE A 81 -15.06 -12.52 -1.98
C ILE A 81 -15.92 -13.09 -0.87
N ASP A 82 -16.94 -13.86 -1.20
CA ASP A 82 -17.54 -14.78 -0.24
C ASP A 82 -16.41 -15.68 0.27
N LEU A 83 -15.97 -15.40 1.50
CA LEU A 83 -14.82 -16.07 2.13
C LEU A 83 -15.20 -17.53 2.49
N GLN A 84 -15.58 -18.31 1.49
CA GLN A 84 -15.63 -19.75 1.63
C GLN A 84 -14.22 -20.27 1.88
N ASN A 85 -14.07 -21.17 2.82
CA ASN A 85 -12.83 -21.68 3.39
C ASN A 85 -11.78 -22.24 2.41
N ASN A 86 -12.01 -22.21 1.12
CA ASN A 86 -11.18 -22.83 0.06
C ASN A 86 -10.43 -21.83 -0.84
N LEU A 87 -10.51 -20.53 -0.59
CA LEU A 87 -9.77 -19.55 -1.40
C LEU A 87 -8.30 -19.53 -1.01
N LYS A 88 -7.42 -19.67 -1.99
CA LYS A 88 -6.00 -19.35 -1.86
C LYS A 88 -5.85 -17.88 -1.45
N GLY A 89 -4.85 -17.56 -0.66
CA GLY A 89 -4.58 -16.17 -0.28
C GLY A 89 -4.37 -15.30 -1.51
N PHE A 90 -4.98 -14.12 -1.52
CA PHE A 90 -4.75 -13.12 -2.56
C PHE A 90 -3.57 -12.25 -2.13
N SER A 91 -2.38 -12.73 -2.34
CA SER A 91 -1.14 -12.08 -1.93
C SER A 91 -0.06 -12.21 -3.01
N PRO A 92 0.99 -11.39 -2.98
CA PRO A 92 1.90 -11.26 -4.12
C PRO A 92 2.65 -12.54 -4.48
N ASP A 93 3.25 -13.22 -3.50
CA ASP A 93 4.13 -14.37 -3.77
C ASP A 93 4.11 -15.36 -2.59
N GLN A 94 4.55 -16.61 -2.84
CA GLN A 94 4.70 -17.64 -1.82
C GLN A 94 5.90 -17.38 -0.92
N LYS A 95 6.97 -16.84 -1.43
CA LYS A 95 8.15 -16.52 -0.61
C LYS A 95 7.88 -15.28 0.23
N PHE A 96 7.90 -14.15 -0.37
CA PHE A 96 7.48 -12.84 0.12
C PHE A 96 7.63 -11.84 -1.03
N PRO A 97 7.00 -10.67 -0.94
CA PRO A 97 7.23 -9.62 -1.92
C PRO A 97 8.72 -9.30 -2.01
N GLN A 98 9.24 -9.19 -3.23
CA GLN A 98 10.63 -8.79 -3.48
C GLN A 98 11.71 -9.77 -3.00
N ALA A 99 11.41 -11.05 -2.84
CA ALA A 99 12.40 -12.05 -2.43
C ALA A 99 13.70 -12.00 -3.23
N GLN A 100 13.62 -11.70 -4.53
CA GLN A 100 14.78 -11.55 -5.41
C GLN A 100 15.68 -10.34 -5.07
N PHE A 101 15.18 -9.38 -4.32
CA PHE A 101 15.91 -8.18 -3.90
C PHE A 101 16.22 -8.18 -2.41
N ALA A 102 15.90 -9.27 -1.70
CA ALA A 102 16.20 -9.37 -0.29
C ALA A 102 17.71 -9.25 -0.05
N PRO A 103 18.14 -8.31 0.78
CA PRO A 103 19.57 -8.07 1.01
C PRO A 103 20.19 -9.11 1.93
N TYR A 104 19.37 -9.95 2.56
CA TYR A 104 19.82 -10.90 3.57
C TYR A 104 19.41 -12.35 3.24
N TYR A 105 20.02 -13.32 3.93
CA TYR A 105 20.01 -14.75 3.57
C TYR A 105 18.63 -15.43 3.48
N ASN A 106 18.64 -16.57 2.80
CA ASN A 106 17.54 -17.53 2.65
C ASN A 106 16.33 -17.05 1.81
N THR A 107 16.63 -16.49 0.65
CA THR A 107 15.63 -16.10 -0.35
C THR A 107 14.80 -17.27 -0.89
N SER A 108 15.13 -18.52 -0.54
CA SER A 108 14.38 -19.71 -0.96
C SER A 108 13.23 -20.07 -0.01
N TYR A 109 13.19 -19.53 1.21
CA TYR A 109 12.16 -19.87 2.18
C TYR A 109 10.80 -19.27 1.83
N GLU A 110 9.74 -20.04 2.04
CA GLU A 110 8.37 -19.63 1.74
C GLU A 110 7.69 -19.09 3.01
N TRP A 111 7.84 -17.78 3.26
CA TRP A 111 7.15 -17.10 4.36
C TRP A 111 5.64 -17.02 4.17
N ASN A 112 5.17 -17.13 2.91
CA ASN A 112 3.78 -16.99 2.52
C ASN A 112 3.33 -18.16 1.64
N PRO A 113 3.27 -19.40 2.17
CA PRO A 113 3.06 -20.63 1.36
C PRO A 113 1.73 -20.64 0.60
N ILE A 114 0.77 -19.80 0.99
CA ILE A 114 -0.52 -19.64 0.31
C ILE A 114 -0.56 -18.47 -0.67
N GLY A 115 0.55 -17.79 -0.89
CA GLY A 115 0.64 -16.67 -1.82
C GLY A 115 0.30 -17.05 -3.25
N SER A 116 -0.47 -16.21 -3.94
CA SER A 116 -0.95 -16.48 -5.31
C SER A 116 0.04 -16.06 -6.40
N GLY A 117 0.94 -15.14 -6.12
CA GLY A 117 1.88 -14.56 -7.09
C GLY A 117 1.21 -13.70 -8.17
N ILE A 118 -0.05 -13.33 -7.98
CA ILE A 118 -0.86 -12.64 -8.99
C ILE A 118 -0.27 -11.28 -9.37
N MET A 119 0.31 -10.57 -8.43
CA MET A 119 0.83 -9.23 -8.60
C MET A 119 2.09 -9.17 -9.48
N TRP A 120 2.84 -10.28 -9.53
CA TRP A 120 4.12 -10.37 -10.25
C TRP A 120 3.99 -10.84 -11.69
N LYS A 121 2.76 -11.08 -12.15
CA LYS A 121 2.48 -11.45 -13.54
C LYS A 121 2.23 -10.21 -14.39
N SER A 122 2.54 -10.29 -15.69
CA SER A 122 2.20 -9.28 -16.67
C SER A 122 0.92 -9.68 -17.40
N TYR A 123 -0.08 -8.80 -17.35
CA TYR A 123 -1.38 -8.99 -17.99
C TYR A 123 -1.52 -8.06 -19.19
N GLY A 124 -1.87 -8.60 -20.36
CA GLY A 124 -2.10 -7.84 -21.58
C GLY A 124 -3.49 -7.20 -21.66
N PHE A 125 -4.17 -6.95 -20.54
CA PHE A 125 -5.51 -6.38 -20.46
C PHE A 125 -5.70 -5.55 -19.19
N PRO A 126 -6.66 -4.59 -19.19
CA PRO A 126 -7.00 -3.82 -18.00
C PRO A 126 -7.72 -4.67 -16.95
N VAL A 127 -7.44 -4.39 -15.69
CA VAL A 127 -8.11 -4.99 -14.53
C VAL A 127 -8.57 -3.87 -13.60
N PHE A 128 -9.83 -3.91 -13.15
CA PHE A 128 -10.39 -2.95 -12.22
C PHE A 128 -11.04 -3.66 -11.04
N LEU A 129 -10.75 -3.22 -9.83
CA LEU A 129 -11.51 -3.56 -8.65
C LEU A 129 -12.72 -2.63 -8.58
N LEU A 130 -13.90 -3.20 -8.53
CA LEU A 130 -15.17 -2.44 -8.48
C LEU A 130 -15.45 -1.91 -7.07
N THR A 131 -16.20 -0.82 -7.01
CA THR A 131 -16.89 -0.43 -5.79
C THR A 131 -18.13 -1.32 -5.59
N GLU A 132 -18.70 -1.33 -4.38
CA GLU A 132 -19.96 -2.09 -4.14
C GLU A 132 -21.12 -1.64 -5.03
N SER A 133 -21.25 -0.33 -5.23
CA SER A 133 -22.26 0.25 -6.13
C SER A 133 -22.00 -0.13 -7.58
N GLY A 134 -20.75 -0.09 -8.00
CA GLY A 134 -20.31 -0.51 -9.34
C GLY A 134 -20.60 -1.99 -9.58
N SER A 135 -20.30 -2.86 -8.62
CA SER A 135 -20.58 -4.30 -8.70
C SER A 135 -22.07 -4.58 -8.86
N LYS A 136 -22.94 -3.98 -8.04
CA LYS A 136 -24.40 -4.13 -8.16
C LYS A 136 -24.90 -3.73 -9.55
N THR A 137 -24.43 -2.58 -10.06
CA THR A 137 -24.79 -2.11 -11.40
C THR A 137 -24.38 -3.08 -12.49
N LEU A 138 -23.17 -3.63 -12.38
CA LEU A 138 -22.65 -4.60 -13.37
C LEU A 138 -23.34 -5.94 -13.31
N GLN A 139 -23.71 -6.44 -12.13
CA GLN A 139 -24.49 -7.67 -11.99
C GLN A 139 -25.83 -7.57 -12.71
N GLU A 140 -26.53 -6.44 -12.64
CA GLU A 140 -27.75 -6.20 -13.40
C GLU A 140 -27.51 -6.22 -14.91
N PHE A 141 -26.39 -5.69 -15.37
CA PHE A 141 -26.06 -5.66 -16.81
C PHE A 141 -25.66 -7.03 -17.33
N VAL A 142 -24.95 -7.84 -16.55
CA VAL A 142 -24.63 -9.21 -16.89
C VAL A 142 -25.91 -10.05 -17.01
N ALA A 143 -26.82 -9.94 -16.06
CA ALA A 143 -28.11 -10.63 -16.14
C ALA A 143 -28.91 -10.28 -17.42
N LYS A 144 -28.80 -9.02 -17.87
CA LYS A 144 -29.40 -8.58 -19.16
C LYS A 144 -28.70 -9.20 -20.38
N ASN A 145 -27.40 -9.42 -20.33
CA ASN A 145 -26.65 -10.09 -21.40
C ASN A 145 -26.93 -11.59 -21.47
N GLU A 146 -27.22 -12.23 -20.32
CA GLU A 146 -27.55 -13.65 -20.24
C GLU A 146 -28.98 -13.95 -20.70
N ASP A 147 -29.86 -12.93 -20.76
CA ASP A 147 -31.24 -13.10 -21.27
C ASP A 147 -31.25 -13.26 -22.79
N LYS A 148 -31.30 -14.51 -23.24
CA LYS A 148 -31.30 -14.92 -24.68
C LYS A 148 -32.44 -14.30 -25.51
N LYS A 149 -33.47 -13.72 -24.89
CA LYS A 149 -34.60 -13.09 -25.61
C LYS A 149 -34.22 -11.79 -26.30
N LYS A 150 -33.07 -11.22 -25.99
CA LYS A 150 -32.57 -9.94 -26.55
C LYS A 150 -31.21 -10.14 -27.26
N ALA A 151 -31.07 -11.15 -28.09
CA ALA A 151 -29.79 -11.52 -28.72
C ALA A 151 -29.20 -10.46 -29.68
N TYR A 152 -29.93 -9.37 -29.98
CA TYR A 152 -29.50 -8.32 -30.89
C TYR A 152 -28.82 -7.12 -30.20
N THR A 153 -28.82 -7.07 -28.87
CA THR A 153 -28.13 -6.04 -28.09
C THR A 153 -27.30 -6.67 -26.98
N SER A 154 -26.13 -6.07 -26.69
CA SER A 154 -25.26 -6.46 -25.58
C SER A 154 -24.88 -5.27 -24.74
N LYS A 155 -24.77 -5.42 -23.43
CA LYS A 155 -24.11 -4.48 -22.54
C LYS A 155 -22.61 -4.72 -22.63
N VAL A 156 -21.86 -3.69 -22.95
CA VAL A 156 -20.40 -3.72 -23.06
C VAL A 156 -19.77 -2.83 -22.00
N ALA A 157 -18.63 -3.26 -21.50
CA ALA A 157 -17.73 -2.41 -20.70
C ALA A 157 -16.70 -1.77 -21.64
N GLU A 158 -16.52 -0.48 -21.53
CA GLU A 158 -15.44 0.29 -22.10
C GLU A 158 -14.45 0.61 -20.98
N PHE A 159 -13.22 0.07 -21.09
CA PHE A 159 -12.14 0.35 -20.19
C PHE A 159 -11.34 1.54 -20.73
N ASP A 160 -11.53 2.69 -20.10
CA ASP A 160 -10.81 3.92 -20.43
C ASP A 160 -9.53 3.97 -19.60
N LEU A 161 -8.55 3.13 -19.93
CA LEU A 161 -7.27 3.02 -19.26
C LEU A 161 -6.14 3.14 -20.29
N VAL A 162 -5.58 4.35 -20.40
CA VAL A 162 -4.51 4.64 -21.37
C VAL A 162 -3.20 4.84 -20.64
N MET A 163 -2.32 3.84 -20.71
CA MET A 163 -0.99 3.85 -20.12
C MET A 163 0.06 4.29 -21.12
N GLN A 164 0.94 5.22 -20.75
CA GLN A 164 1.95 5.76 -21.65
C GLN A 164 3.07 4.78 -21.97
N THR A 165 3.36 3.84 -21.07
CA THR A 165 4.40 2.81 -21.27
C THR A 165 4.03 1.73 -22.28
N VAL A 166 2.84 1.77 -22.86
CA VAL A 166 2.46 0.93 -24.02
C VAL A 166 3.05 1.45 -25.34
N LYS A 167 3.67 2.63 -25.30
CA LYS A 167 4.32 3.26 -26.44
C LYS A 167 5.48 2.40 -26.95
N SER A 168 5.63 2.33 -28.26
CA SER A 168 6.76 1.65 -28.89
C SER A 168 8.10 2.21 -28.39
N GLY A 169 9.04 1.34 -28.07
CA GLY A 169 10.34 1.70 -27.50
C GLY A 169 10.42 1.65 -25.96
N THR A 170 9.27 1.52 -25.28
CA THR A 170 9.22 1.38 -23.81
C THR A 170 9.02 -0.09 -23.44
N HIS A 171 10.00 -0.69 -22.78
CA HIS A 171 9.95 -2.12 -22.41
C HIS A 171 10.48 -2.41 -21.00
N ASP A 172 11.18 -1.47 -20.38
CA ASP A 172 11.75 -1.55 -19.03
C ASP A 172 11.83 -0.17 -18.36
N SER A 173 12.30 -0.13 -17.12
CA SER A 173 12.44 1.12 -16.35
C SER A 173 13.37 2.13 -17.02
N GLU A 174 14.48 1.70 -17.59
CA GLU A 174 15.45 2.61 -18.19
C GLU A 174 14.87 3.29 -19.44
N SER A 175 14.25 2.51 -20.32
CA SER A 175 13.62 3.04 -21.53
C SER A 175 12.43 3.94 -21.21
N CYS A 176 11.61 3.61 -20.20
CA CYS A 176 10.46 4.45 -19.88
C CYS A 176 10.84 5.78 -19.21
N LEU A 177 11.89 5.79 -18.39
CA LEU A 177 12.42 7.03 -17.81
C LEU A 177 13.00 7.95 -18.88
N LYS A 178 13.75 7.38 -19.83
CA LYS A 178 14.31 8.12 -20.98
C LYS A 178 13.22 8.73 -21.86
N GLU A 179 12.13 8.02 -22.08
CA GLU A 179 10.99 8.49 -22.88
C GLU A 179 9.96 9.31 -22.06
N ALA A 180 10.23 9.56 -20.77
CA ALA A 180 9.35 10.25 -19.83
C ALA A 180 7.91 9.69 -19.80
N THR A 181 7.75 8.37 -19.98
CA THR A 181 6.46 7.67 -19.98
C THR A 181 6.12 7.04 -18.63
N CYS A 182 7.04 7.08 -17.67
CA CYS A 182 6.90 6.60 -16.30
C CYS A 182 7.61 7.53 -15.32
N LEU A 183 7.36 7.29 -14.04
CA LEU A 183 8.06 7.94 -12.93
C LEU A 183 8.66 6.88 -12.00
N PRO A 184 9.76 7.19 -11.29
CA PRO A 184 10.32 6.30 -10.28
C PRO A 184 9.32 6.02 -9.17
N LEU A 185 9.21 4.76 -8.79
CA LEU A 185 8.48 4.36 -7.59
C LEU A 185 9.22 4.87 -6.36
N GLY A 186 8.49 5.47 -5.43
CA GLY A 186 9.10 6.01 -4.22
C GLY A 186 8.23 7.05 -3.51
N GLY A 187 8.78 7.56 -2.41
CA GLY A 187 8.12 8.52 -1.54
C GLY A 187 9.09 9.13 -0.56
N TYR A 188 8.63 9.42 0.65
CA TYR A 188 9.43 9.96 1.73
C TYR A 188 9.25 9.16 3.01
N SER A 189 10.33 8.58 3.51
CA SER A 189 10.44 8.03 4.85
C SER A 189 10.53 9.17 5.88
N VAL A 190 10.23 8.85 7.13
CA VAL A 190 10.27 9.82 8.23
C VAL A 190 11.09 9.24 9.37
N TRP A 191 11.99 10.03 9.95
CA TRP A 191 12.64 9.64 11.19
C TRP A 191 12.64 10.78 12.22
N SER A 192 12.76 10.42 13.49
CA SER A 192 12.87 11.35 14.60
C SER A 192 13.67 10.74 15.76
N SER A 193 14.14 11.55 16.68
CA SER A 193 14.81 11.08 17.91
C SER A 193 14.17 11.64 19.16
N LEU A 194 14.19 10.86 20.23
CA LEU A 194 13.66 11.23 21.53
C LEU A 194 14.74 10.99 22.62
N PRO A 195 15.22 12.04 23.32
CA PRO A 195 14.99 13.46 23.02
C PRO A 195 15.63 13.87 21.69
N PRO A 196 15.37 15.11 21.20
CA PRO A 196 16.02 15.62 20.00
C PRO A 196 17.55 15.63 20.14
N ILE A 197 18.26 15.20 19.10
CA ILE A 197 19.73 15.22 19.06
C ILE A 197 20.20 16.67 18.98
N ASN A 198 21.03 17.08 19.94
CA ASN A 198 21.66 18.39 19.90
C ASN A 198 22.93 18.35 19.03
N ILE A 199 22.79 18.75 17.76
CA ILE A 199 23.88 18.74 16.78
C ILE A 199 24.98 19.75 17.12
N SER A 200 24.66 20.77 17.92
CA SER A 200 25.60 21.81 18.35
C SER A 200 26.35 21.45 19.63
N SER A 201 26.03 20.32 20.26
CA SER A 201 26.68 19.88 21.51
C SER A 201 28.11 19.44 21.27
N LEU A 202 29.01 19.80 22.20
CA LEU A 202 30.38 19.25 22.25
C LEU A 202 30.46 17.88 22.93
N GLN A 203 29.33 17.32 23.36
CA GLN A 203 29.27 16.01 23.98
C GLN A 203 29.50 14.91 22.91
N GLN A 204 30.11 13.81 23.34
CA GLN A 204 30.25 12.66 22.47
C GLN A 204 28.86 12.12 22.08
N PRO A 205 28.64 11.77 20.81
CA PRO A 205 27.37 11.19 20.37
C PRO A 205 27.13 9.84 21.07
N LYS A 206 25.90 9.62 21.52
CA LYS A 206 25.47 8.39 22.17
C LYS A 206 25.30 7.25 21.15
N PRO A 207 25.48 5.99 21.55
CA PRO A 207 25.04 4.84 20.78
C PRO A 207 23.55 4.95 20.46
N ILE A 208 23.15 4.47 19.29
CA ILE A 208 21.78 4.58 18.78
C ILE A 208 21.04 3.26 18.95
N LEU A 209 19.87 3.37 19.55
CA LEU A 209 18.83 2.35 19.58
C LEU A 209 17.75 2.75 18.57
N LEU A 210 17.75 2.11 17.40
CA LEU A 210 16.86 2.43 16.29
C LEU A 210 15.63 1.51 16.33
N THR A 211 14.45 2.10 16.34
CA THR A 211 13.18 1.38 16.20
C THR A 211 12.53 1.72 14.87
N VAL A 212 12.14 0.71 14.12
CA VAL A 212 11.64 0.89 12.75
C VAL A 212 10.28 0.24 12.55
N ALA A 213 9.51 0.79 11.62
CA ALA A 213 8.32 0.19 11.05
C ALA A 213 8.17 0.63 9.59
N SER A 214 7.53 -0.18 8.77
CA SER A 214 7.16 0.20 7.41
C SER A 214 5.80 0.91 7.39
N MET A 215 5.60 1.83 6.43
CA MET A 215 4.31 2.50 6.20
C MET A 215 3.70 2.20 4.84
N ASP A 216 4.35 1.38 4.01
CA ASP A 216 3.83 1.06 2.70
C ASP A 216 3.44 -0.40 2.56
N SER A 217 2.37 -0.61 1.83
CA SER A 217 1.86 -1.92 1.44
C SER A 217 1.83 -2.01 -0.08
N ALA A 218 2.16 -3.18 -0.59
CA ALA A 218 1.93 -3.48 -1.99
C ALA A 218 0.49 -3.97 -2.18
N SER A 219 -0.13 -3.55 -3.25
CA SER A 219 -1.42 -4.08 -3.69
C SER A 219 -1.46 -4.07 -5.20
N PHE A 220 -2.20 -5.01 -5.78
CA PHE A 220 -2.47 -5.01 -7.20
C PHE A 220 -3.30 -3.79 -7.65
N PHE A 221 -4.05 -3.18 -6.73
CA PHE A 221 -4.86 -1.99 -6.96
C PHE A 221 -4.30 -0.82 -6.15
N ARG A 222 -3.72 0.16 -6.83
CA ARG A 222 -3.03 1.31 -6.24
C ARG A 222 -3.81 2.00 -5.12
N ASP A 223 -5.08 2.33 -5.37
CA ASP A 223 -5.89 3.12 -4.45
C ASP A 223 -6.56 2.27 -3.36
N LYS A 224 -6.28 0.96 -3.35
CA LYS A 224 -6.74 -0.01 -2.35
C LYS A 224 -5.57 -0.81 -1.81
N SER A 225 -4.68 -0.12 -1.13
CA SER A 225 -3.50 -0.68 -0.48
C SER A 225 -3.51 -0.26 0.98
N LEU A 226 -4.27 -0.98 1.82
CA LEU A 226 -4.40 -0.65 3.24
C LEU A 226 -3.30 -1.30 4.08
N GLY A 227 -3.00 -2.57 3.87
CA GLY A 227 -1.98 -3.28 4.63
C GLY A 227 -2.26 -3.24 6.14
N ALA A 228 -3.52 -3.50 6.52
CA ALA A 228 -4.02 -3.26 7.86
C ALA A 228 -3.24 -4.01 8.95
N ASP A 229 -2.85 -5.23 8.64
CA ASP A 229 -1.99 -6.03 9.51
C ASP A 229 -0.52 -5.78 9.18
N SER A 230 -0.16 -5.97 7.94
CA SER A 230 1.20 -5.76 7.46
C SER A 230 1.25 -4.63 6.42
N PRO A 231 1.88 -3.50 6.72
CA PRO A 231 2.68 -3.23 7.92
C PRO A 231 2.02 -2.30 8.95
N ILE A 232 0.77 -1.86 8.73
CA ILE A 232 0.22 -0.70 9.45
C ILE A 232 -0.06 -0.99 10.93
N SER A 233 -0.32 -2.26 11.32
CA SER A 233 -0.43 -2.59 12.74
C SER A 233 0.89 -2.31 13.49
N GLY A 234 2.04 -2.61 12.89
CA GLY A 234 3.36 -2.30 13.41
C GLY A 234 3.65 -0.80 13.46
N LEU A 235 3.27 -0.07 12.41
CA LEU A 235 3.37 1.39 12.40
C LEU A 235 2.58 2.03 13.55
N ILE A 236 1.33 1.60 13.76
CA ILE A 236 0.50 2.11 14.85
C ILE A 236 1.12 1.79 16.21
N ALA A 237 1.67 0.59 16.38
CA ALA A 237 2.38 0.20 17.59
C ALA A 237 3.62 1.08 17.84
N LEU A 238 4.41 1.39 16.81
CA LEU A 238 5.54 2.32 16.91
C LEU A 238 5.08 3.71 17.34
N LEU A 239 4.07 4.30 16.68
CA LEU A 239 3.57 5.63 17.00
C LEU A 239 3.04 5.70 18.44
N ALA A 240 2.35 4.65 18.89
CA ALA A 240 1.83 4.56 20.25
C ALA A 240 2.94 4.36 21.30
N ALA A 241 4.01 3.64 20.95
CA ALA A 241 5.19 3.51 21.81
C ALA A 241 5.95 4.84 21.96
N VAL A 242 6.09 5.59 20.87
CA VAL A 242 6.68 6.94 20.91
C VAL A 242 5.84 7.88 21.77
N ASP A 243 4.51 7.86 21.61
CA ASP A 243 3.60 8.65 22.46
C ASP A 243 3.81 8.31 23.94
N ALA A 244 3.83 7.03 24.31
CA ALA A 244 4.03 6.60 25.70
C ALA A 244 5.39 7.03 26.27
N LEU A 245 6.46 6.94 25.48
CA LEU A 245 7.81 7.35 25.87
C LEU A 245 7.93 8.88 25.99
N SER A 246 7.17 9.65 25.24
CA SER A 246 7.23 11.11 25.26
C SER A 246 6.83 11.73 26.61
N TYR A 247 6.15 10.97 27.46
CA TYR A 247 5.75 11.39 28.82
C TYR A 247 6.71 10.91 29.91
N VAL A 248 7.79 10.25 29.57
CA VAL A 248 8.77 9.74 30.53
C VAL A 248 9.79 10.83 30.82
N ASP A 249 9.95 11.17 32.10
CA ASP A 249 10.97 12.11 32.53
C ASP A 249 12.38 11.52 32.50
N GLY A 250 13.39 12.35 32.31
CA GLY A 250 14.80 11.95 32.38
C GLY A 250 15.34 11.23 31.16
N LEU A 251 14.63 11.21 30.03
CA LEU A 251 15.12 10.55 28.79
C LEU A 251 16.44 11.16 28.28
N GLY A 252 16.75 12.43 28.64
CA GLY A 252 18.03 13.06 28.30
C GLY A 252 19.23 12.41 28.98
N ASP A 253 19.04 11.73 30.12
CA ASP A 253 20.07 11.12 30.93
C ASP A 253 20.34 9.64 30.52
N LEU A 254 19.56 9.08 29.61
CA LEU A 254 19.75 7.72 29.12
C LEU A 254 21.13 7.55 28.44
N SER A 255 21.72 6.36 28.56
CA SER A 255 23.03 6.04 27.97
C SER A 255 22.98 6.01 26.45
N LYS A 256 21.85 5.58 25.88
CA LYS A 256 21.65 5.48 24.42
C LYS A 256 20.61 6.46 23.91
N GLN A 257 20.76 6.86 22.66
CA GLN A 257 19.83 7.72 21.95
C GLN A 257 18.71 6.89 21.33
N LEU A 258 17.46 7.19 21.68
CA LEU A 258 16.30 6.61 21.00
C LEU A 258 16.09 7.28 19.66
N VAL A 259 16.00 6.49 18.61
CA VAL A 259 15.69 6.93 17.23
C VAL A 259 14.56 6.08 16.68
N PHE A 260 13.60 6.73 16.03
CA PHE A 260 12.44 6.11 15.41
C PHE A 260 12.44 6.41 13.93
N ALA A 261 12.32 5.39 13.08
CA ALA A 261 12.23 5.57 11.64
C ALA A 261 11.02 4.82 11.08
N VAL A 262 10.31 5.47 10.18
CA VAL A 262 9.18 4.91 9.46
C VAL A 262 9.54 4.95 7.98
N PHE A 263 9.75 3.76 7.40
CA PHE A 263 10.20 3.62 6.03
C PHE A 263 9.03 3.45 5.07
N THR A 264 9.21 3.93 3.83
CA THR A 264 8.30 3.69 2.70
C THR A 264 9.06 3.07 1.53
N GLY A 265 8.36 2.32 0.68
CA GLY A 265 8.98 1.59 -0.42
C GLY A 265 9.58 0.25 -0.01
N GLU A 266 9.32 -0.22 1.20
CA GLU A 266 9.86 -1.48 1.72
C GLU A 266 9.27 -2.69 0.99
N ALA A 267 7.98 -2.64 0.66
CA ALA A 267 7.31 -3.66 -0.13
C ALA A 267 7.84 -3.77 -1.58
N TRP A 268 8.67 -2.86 -2.01
CA TRP A 268 9.23 -2.77 -3.37
C TRP A 268 10.74 -2.98 -3.42
N GLY A 269 11.27 -3.75 -2.49
CA GLY A 269 12.67 -4.11 -2.39
C GLY A 269 13.47 -3.23 -1.43
N TYR A 270 12.80 -2.80 -0.36
CA TYR A 270 13.45 -2.07 0.73
C TYR A 270 14.04 -0.72 0.30
N LEU A 271 13.29 0.02 -0.55
CA LEU A 271 13.76 1.28 -1.12
C LEU A 271 14.07 2.32 -0.04
N GLY A 272 13.24 2.42 0.99
CA GLY A 272 13.36 3.39 2.06
C GLY A 272 14.54 3.12 2.97
N SER A 273 14.67 1.91 3.49
CA SER A 273 15.77 1.54 4.38
C SER A 273 17.12 1.53 3.68
N ARG A 274 17.20 1.07 2.41
CA ARG A 274 18.41 1.17 1.58
C ARG A 274 18.81 2.62 1.37
N ARG A 275 17.88 3.47 0.95
CA ARG A 275 18.15 4.89 0.74
C ARG A 275 18.52 5.60 2.02
N PHE A 276 17.90 5.27 3.16
CA PHE A 276 18.28 5.82 4.46
C PHE A 276 19.75 5.52 4.81
N LEU A 277 20.21 4.28 4.57
CA LEU A 277 21.60 3.91 4.79
C LEU A 277 22.56 4.62 3.82
N GLU A 278 22.17 4.80 2.57
CA GLU A 278 22.96 5.58 1.60
C GLU A 278 23.05 7.06 2.01
N GLU A 279 21.95 7.68 2.46
CA GLU A 279 21.96 9.05 2.97
C GLU A 279 22.85 9.21 4.22
N LEU A 280 22.92 8.17 5.10
CA LEU A 280 23.87 8.12 6.22
C LEU A 280 25.33 8.08 5.73
N ASP A 281 25.65 7.29 4.71
CA ASP A 281 26.99 7.22 4.14
C ASP A 281 27.39 8.54 3.47
N MET A 282 26.44 9.20 2.82
CA MET A 282 26.64 10.53 2.20
C MET A 282 26.66 11.69 3.21
N HIS A 283 26.34 11.43 4.49
CA HIS A 283 26.18 12.47 5.50
C HIS A 283 25.23 13.61 5.08
N SER A 284 24.13 13.24 4.44
CA SER A 284 23.18 14.21 3.90
C SER A 284 22.42 14.97 5.01
N ASP A 285 21.81 16.10 4.66
CA ASP A 285 20.99 16.88 5.58
C ASP A 285 19.72 16.11 6.02
N ALA A 286 19.25 15.14 5.24
CA ALA A 286 18.08 14.31 5.58
C ALA A 286 18.30 13.45 6.82
N VAL A 287 19.54 13.06 7.13
CA VAL A 287 19.92 12.19 8.25
C VAL A 287 20.87 12.89 9.21
N ARG A 288 20.89 14.20 9.19
CA ARG A 288 21.81 15.02 9.97
C ARG A 288 21.69 14.74 11.48
N GLY A 289 22.81 14.47 12.11
CA GLY A 289 22.92 14.11 13.53
C GLY A 289 22.97 12.61 13.78
N LEU A 290 22.74 11.78 12.74
CA LEU A 290 22.92 10.32 12.81
C LEU A 290 24.26 9.91 12.22
N ASN A 291 24.76 8.77 12.71
CA ASN A 291 25.92 8.09 12.17
C ASN A 291 25.66 6.59 12.17
N HIS A 292 25.82 5.92 11.06
CA HIS A 292 25.58 4.49 10.92
C HIS A 292 26.44 3.64 11.86
N THR A 293 27.67 4.09 12.18
CA THR A 293 28.59 3.37 13.09
C THR A 293 28.14 3.37 14.56
N LEU A 294 27.19 4.25 14.92
CA LEU A 294 26.61 4.35 16.25
C LEU A 294 25.34 3.50 16.41
N ILE A 295 24.79 2.95 15.33
CA ILE A 295 23.62 2.08 15.40
C ILE A 295 24.05 0.72 15.96
N GLU A 296 23.72 0.46 17.22
CA GLU A 296 24.06 -0.80 17.91
C GLU A 296 22.93 -1.81 17.86
N THR A 297 21.69 -1.33 17.92
CA THR A 297 20.51 -2.18 17.96
C THR A 297 19.43 -1.63 17.04
N VAL A 298 18.81 -2.54 16.27
CA VAL A 298 17.64 -2.23 15.44
C VAL A 298 16.50 -3.14 15.86
N ILE A 299 15.36 -2.54 16.26
CA ILE A 299 14.13 -3.25 16.59
C ILE A 299 13.08 -2.87 15.58
N GLU A 300 12.58 -3.83 14.84
CA GLU A 300 11.48 -3.65 13.89
C GLU A 300 10.18 -4.18 14.45
N ILE A 301 9.09 -3.47 14.21
CA ILE A 301 7.74 -3.89 14.53
C ILE A 301 7.04 -4.19 13.22
N GLY A 302 6.77 -5.46 12.97
CA GLY A 302 6.08 -5.92 11.77
C GLY A 302 4.58 -6.11 12.00
N SER A 303 4.01 -7.25 11.57
CA SER A 303 2.61 -7.59 11.80
C SER A 303 2.37 -7.95 13.27
N VAL A 304 1.47 -7.23 13.94
CA VAL A 304 1.14 -7.45 15.35
C VAL A 304 -0.36 -7.37 15.62
N GLY A 305 -1.17 -7.41 14.57
CA GLY A 305 -2.57 -7.05 14.63
C GLY A 305 -3.56 -8.21 14.49
N LYS A 306 -3.34 -9.14 13.58
CA LYS A 306 -4.32 -10.19 13.23
C LYS A 306 -4.08 -11.53 13.91
N GLY A 307 -2.87 -11.82 14.36
CA GLY A 307 -2.54 -13.11 14.97
C GLY A 307 -3.45 -13.49 16.15
N LEU A 308 -3.69 -12.56 17.07
CA LEU A 308 -4.57 -12.80 18.22
C LEU A 308 -6.00 -13.18 17.79
N SER A 309 -6.55 -12.52 16.80
CA SER A 309 -7.88 -12.82 16.24
C SER A 309 -7.93 -14.20 15.57
N GLN A 310 -6.79 -14.72 15.15
CA GLN A 310 -6.63 -16.05 14.56
C GLN A 310 -6.21 -17.12 15.59
N GLY A 311 -6.22 -16.78 16.89
CA GLY A 311 -5.89 -17.68 17.98
C GLY A 311 -4.39 -17.77 18.32
N VAL A 312 -3.54 -16.97 17.69
CA VAL A 312 -2.12 -16.86 18.05
C VAL A 312 -1.99 -15.97 19.29
N LYS A 313 -1.59 -16.55 20.41
CA LYS A 313 -1.46 -15.86 21.70
C LYS A 313 -0.05 -15.37 22.00
N ASN A 314 0.85 -15.46 21.04
CA ASN A 314 2.24 -15.10 21.22
C ASN A 314 2.63 -14.04 20.20
N PHE A 315 3.51 -13.13 20.61
CA PHE A 315 4.41 -12.46 19.68
C PHE A 315 5.69 -13.26 19.56
N PHE A 316 6.27 -13.27 18.39
CA PHE A 316 7.52 -13.96 18.10
C PHE A 316 8.63 -12.93 17.90
N ALA A 317 9.71 -13.13 18.63
CA ALA A 317 10.92 -12.35 18.50
C ALA A 317 11.88 -13.09 17.55
N HIS A 318 12.01 -12.56 16.34
CA HIS A 318 12.94 -13.07 15.34
C HIS A 318 14.28 -12.33 15.46
N THR A 319 15.36 -13.08 15.63
CA THR A 319 16.70 -12.52 15.79
C THR A 319 17.68 -13.24 14.89
N GLU A 320 18.78 -12.59 14.55
CA GLU A 320 19.90 -13.23 13.86
C GLU A 320 21.04 -13.48 14.84
N GLY A 321 21.44 -14.76 14.93
CA GLY A 321 22.55 -15.20 15.75
C GLY A 321 22.36 -15.06 17.27
N ASP A 322 23.36 -15.53 18.03
CA ASP A 322 23.37 -15.57 19.50
C ASP A 322 24.38 -14.58 20.08
N SER A 323 24.42 -13.35 19.58
CA SER A 323 25.35 -12.35 20.14
C SER A 323 24.95 -11.93 21.56
N SER A 324 25.90 -11.44 22.34
CA SER A 324 25.64 -10.91 23.68
C SER A 324 24.62 -9.76 23.64
N ALA A 325 24.70 -8.90 22.64
CA ALA A 325 23.76 -7.78 22.45
C ALA A 325 22.34 -8.26 22.09
N THR A 326 22.24 -9.30 21.25
CA THR A 326 20.95 -9.94 20.93
C THR A 326 20.32 -10.55 22.18
N ASN A 327 21.12 -11.26 23.00
CA ASN A 327 20.64 -11.83 24.26
C ASN A 327 20.17 -10.75 25.24
N GLN A 328 20.88 -9.62 25.34
CA GLN A 328 20.43 -8.47 26.16
C GLN A 328 19.09 -7.93 25.68
N THR A 329 18.90 -7.80 24.37
CA THR A 329 17.62 -7.35 23.78
C THR A 329 16.47 -8.32 24.11
N LEU A 330 16.70 -9.63 24.02
CA LEU A 330 15.72 -10.65 24.38
C LEU A 330 15.39 -10.65 25.89
N VAL A 331 16.40 -10.46 26.75
CA VAL A 331 16.21 -10.34 28.20
C VAL A 331 15.38 -9.10 28.53
N ALA A 332 15.68 -7.94 27.92
CA ALA A 332 14.90 -6.73 28.10
C ALA A 332 13.45 -6.91 27.64
N LEU A 333 13.24 -7.55 26.50
CA LEU A 333 11.90 -7.84 25.96
C LEU A 333 11.09 -8.75 26.90
N LYS A 334 11.72 -9.81 27.45
CA LYS A 334 11.09 -10.69 28.43
C LYS A 334 10.75 -9.95 29.73
N ARG A 335 11.65 -9.11 30.25
CA ARG A 335 11.40 -8.30 31.44
C ARG A 335 10.27 -7.32 31.22
N ALA A 336 10.20 -6.70 30.02
CA ALA A 336 9.08 -5.84 29.64
C ALA A 336 7.75 -6.61 29.67
N GLN A 337 7.70 -7.82 29.14
CA GLN A 337 6.52 -8.69 29.23
C GLN A 337 6.12 -8.98 30.68
N GLU A 338 7.07 -9.34 31.53
CA GLU A 338 6.82 -9.64 32.95
C GLU A 338 6.23 -8.44 33.69
N SER A 339 6.55 -7.23 33.26
CA SER A 339 6.00 -5.98 33.81
C SER A 339 4.56 -5.67 33.33
N LEU A 340 4.01 -6.44 32.40
CA LEU A 340 2.65 -6.30 31.83
C LEU A 340 1.69 -7.38 32.33
N PRO A 341 1.26 -7.39 33.60
CA PRO A 341 0.55 -8.51 34.21
C PRO A 341 -0.89 -8.69 33.69
N SER A 342 -1.47 -7.68 33.04
CA SER A 342 -2.84 -7.71 32.52
C SER A 342 -2.93 -8.28 31.10
N GLU A 343 -1.81 -8.45 30.40
CA GLU A 343 -1.80 -8.86 29.01
C GLU A 343 -1.55 -10.38 28.91
N ASN A 344 -2.49 -11.08 28.30
CA ASN A 344 -2.40 -12.54 28.09
C ASN A 344 -1.45 -12.91 26.92
N ILE A 345 -0.77 -11.94 26.32
CA ILE A 345 0.12 -12.16 25.19
C ILE A 345 1.52 -12.47 25.71
N LYS A 346 2.07 -13.60 25.26
CA LYS A 346 3.41 -14.06 25.62
C LYS A 346 4.37 -13.78 24.46
N ILE A 347 5.64 -13.62 24.80
CA ILE A 347 6.72 -13.60 23.83
C ILE A 347 7.28 -15.02 23.72
N ALA A 348 7.40 -15.48 22.48
CA ALA A 348 8.13 -16.68 22.15
C ALA A 348 9.35 -16.32 21.30
N SER A 349 10.46 -17.00 21.51
CA SER A 349 11.53 -16.99 20.51
C SER A 349 11.06 -17.73 19.26
N ALA A 350 11.56 -17.36 18.11
CA ALA A 350 11.31 -18.09 16.88
C ALA A 350 11.70 -19.58 17.05
N SER A 351 10.94 -20.48 16.44
CA SER A 351 11.20 -21.92 16.54
C SER A 351 12.51 -22.32 15.85
N ALA A 352 13.06 -23.47 16.22
CA ALA A 352 14.28 -24.01 15.61
C ALA A 352 14.14 -24.31 14.09
N SER A 353 12.91 -24.42 13.58
CA SER A 353 12.61 -24.57 12.16
C SER A 353 12.50 -23.25 11.42
N ASN A 354 12.53 -22.12 12.12
CA ASN A 354 12.50 -20.80 11.54
C ASN A 354 13.81 -20.50 10.81
N PRO A 355 13.77 -19.95 9.59
CA PRO A 355 14.99 -19.70 8.80
C PRO A 355 15.79 -18.47 9.25
N GLY A 356 15.33 -17.71 10.25
CA GLY A 356 15.97 -16.48 10.74
C GLY A 356 15.07 -15.26 10.66
N ILE A 357 15.59 -14.15 10.15
CA ILE A 357 14.85 -12.88 10.05
C ILE A 357 13.76 -12.95 8.96
N PRO A 358 12.50 -12.60 9.28
CA PRO A 358 11.44 -12.47 8.29
C PRO A 358 11.68 -11.27 7.37
N PRO A 359 10.91 -11.16 6.26
CA PRO A 359 10.95 -9.99 5.38
C PRO A 359 10.77 -8.69 6.16
N SER A 360 11.81 -7.87 6.21
CA SER A 360 11.87 -6.69 7.08
C SER A 360 12.96 -5.71 6.64
N SER A 361 12.81 -4.44 7.04
CA SER A 361 13.83 -3.41 6.84
C SER A 361 15.14 -3.75 7.58
N LEU A 362 15.06 -4.52 8.67
CA LEU A 362 16.22 -5.00 9.41
C LEU A 362 17.24 -5.71 8.52
N MET A 363 16.79 -6.42 7.48
CA MET A 363 17.67 -7.10 6.53
C MET A 363 18.71 -6.14 5.91
N THR A 364 18.35 -4.91 5.61
CA THR A 364 19.27 -3.92 5.00
C THR A 364 20.34 -3.48 6.00
N PHE A 365 19.99 -3.35 7.27
CA PHE A 365 20.93 -2.99 8.33
C PHE A 365 21.92 -4.12 8.61
N LEU A 366 21.45 -5.37 8.67
CA LEU A 366 22.30 -6.54 8.88
C LEU A 366 23.24 -6.81 7.70
N GLU A 367 22.80 -6.58 6.47
CA GLU A 367 23.68 -6.67 5.30
C GLU A 367 24.78 -5.60 5.34
N LYS A 368 24.43 -4.37 5.76
CA LYS A 368 25.40 -3.28 5.92
C LYS A 368 26.38 -3.52 7.05
N ASN A 369 25.88 -3.95 8.21
CA ASN A 369 26.68 -4.21 9.41
C ASN A 369 26.15 -5.45 10.18
N PRO A 370 26.72 -6.64 9.95
CA PRO A 370 26.29 -7.85 10.63
C PRO A 370 26.51 -7.86 12.16
N SER A 371 27.21 -6.87 12.73
CA SER A 371 27.41 -6.78 14.18
C SER A 371 26.24 -6.10 14.92
N ILE A 372 25.28 -5.54 14.20
CA ILE A 372 24.08 -4.93 14.78
C ILE A 372 23.25 -6.01 15.48
N SER A 373 22.80 -5.72 16.71
CA SER A 373 21.77 -6.52 17.36
C SER A 373 20.42 -6.25 16.70
N GLY A 374 19.88 -7.23 16.00
CA GLY A 374 18.63 -7.12 15.27
C GLY A 374 17.50 -7.94 15.88
N LEU A 375 16.30 -7.36 15.96
CA LEU A 375 15.09 -8.03 16.38
C LEU A 375 13.90 -7.56 15.53
N VAL A 376 13.10 -8.52 15.03
CA VAL A 376 11.79 -8.26 14.42
C VAL A 376 10.72 -8.86 15.31
N LEU A 377 9.73 -8.06 15.70
CA LEU A 377 8.57 -8.49 16.48
C LEU A 377 7.38 -8.72 15.54
N GLU A 378 6.88 -9.96 15.52
CA GLU A 378 5.79 -10.41 14.64
C GLU A 378 4.75 -11.23 15.42
N ASP A 379 3.56 -11.38 14.85
CA ASP A 379 2.52 -12.29 15.37
C ASP A 379 2.51 -13.67 14.69
N PHE A 380 3.57 -14.01 13.98
CA PHE A 380 3.79 -15.32 13.37
C PHE A 380 5.20 -15.86 13.64
N ASP A 381 5.37 -17.19 13.60
CA ASP A 381 6.66 -17.85 13.78
C ASP A 381 7.37 -18.14 12.44
N SER A 382 6.85 -19.07 11.66
CA SER A 382 7.52 -19.60 10.47
C SER A 382 6.79 -19.30 9.17
N ALA A 383 5.58 -18.79 9.24
CA ALA A 383 4.79 -18.38 8.07
C ALA A 383 3.79 -17.30 8.46
N PHE A 384 3.47 -16.43 7.52
CA PHE A 384 2.47 -15.38 7.71
C PHE A 384 1.13 -15.98 8.08
N VAL A 385 0.53 -15.44 9.12
CA VAL A 385 -0.84 -15.80 9.55
C VAL A 385 -1.87 -15.15 8.63
N ASN A 386 -1.58 -13.94 8.16
CA ASN A 386 -2.46 -13.19 7.28
C ASN A 386 -2.35 -13.69 5.83
N LYS A 387 -3.31 -14.48 5.37
CA LYS A 387 -3.39 -14.97 3.99
C LYS A 387 -3.60 -13.89 2.92
N PHE A 388 -3.92 -12.67 3.34
CA PHE A 388 -4.12 -11.51 2.47
C PHE A 388 -2.96 -10.52 2.52
N TYR A 389 -1.81 -10.95 3.02
CA TYR A 389 -0.58 -10.18 3.10
C TYR A 389 -0.31 -9.42 1.79
N HIS A 390 -0.12 -8.10 1.88
CA HIS A 390 0.08 -7.21 0.75
C HIS A 390 -0.96 -7.37 -0.37
N SER A 391 -2.24 -7.31 -0.01
CA SER A 391 -3.35 -7.30 -0.97
C SER A 391 -4.40 -6.26 -0.58
N HIS A 392 -5.32 -5.98 -1.51
CA HIS A 392 -6.47 -5.11 -1.24
C HIS A 392 -7.45 -5.69 -0.21
N LEU A 393 -7.30 -6.96 0.18
CA LEU A 393 -8.10 -7.65 1.18
C LEU A 393 -7.45 -7.65 2.58
N ASP A 394 -6.25 -7.07 2.71
CA ASP A 394 -5.66 -6.79 4.02
C ASP A 394 -6.19 -5.44 4.54
N ASP A 395 -7.44 -5.45 4.93
CA ASP A 395 -8.18 -4.32 5.48
C ASP A 395 -8.69 -4.60 6.90
N LEU A 396 -9.36 -3.63 7.50
CA LEU A 396 -10.08 -3.82 8.76
C LEU A 396 -11.35 -4.65 8.58
N CYS A 397 -11.72 -4.98 7.33
CA CYS A 397 -13.08 -5.31 6.99
C CYS A 397 -13.67 -6.39 7.86
N GLU A 398 -14.54 -5.94 8.67
CA GLU A 398 -15.64 -6.70 9.21
C GLU A 398 -16.67 -6.98 8.13
N LEU A 399 -17.06 -8.21 8.02
CA LEU A 399 -18.34 -8.62 7.43
C LEU A 399 -19.56 -8.01 8.16
N VAL A 400 -19.36 -7.09 9.11
CA VAL A 400 -20.38 -6.54 10.00
C VAL A 400 -21.35 -5.59 9.29
N HIS A 401 -20.93 -4.91 8.23
CA HIS A 401 -21.84 -3.95 7.56
C HIS A 401 -22.93 -4.59 6.68
N ALA A 402 -22.84 -5.90 6.38
CA ALA A 402 -23.88 -6.60 5.62
C ALA A 402 -24.98 -7.23 6.50
N VAL A 403 -24.76 -7.37 7.79
CA VAL A 403 -25.70 -8.00 8.73
C VAL A 403 -26.64 -7.00 9.38
N GLY A 404 -26.32 -5.72 9.41
CA GLY A 404 -27.14 -4.68 10.03
C GLY A 404 -28.53 -4.49 9.43
N ILE A 405 -28.80 -4.97 8.23
CA ILE A 405 -30.13 -4.85 7.59
C ILE A 405 -30.95 -6.15 7.68
N ILE A 406 -30.33 -7.30 7.92
CA ILE A 406 -31.04 -8.60 8.03
C ILE A 406 -31.36 -8.97 9.49
N PHE A 407 -30.76 -8.29 10.46
CA PHE A 407 -30.86 -8.70 11.88
C PHE A 407 -32.22 -8.37 12.57
N PHE A 408 -33.18 -7.79 11.87
CA PHE A 408 -34.49 -7.50 12.47
C PHE A 408 -35.51 -8.65 12.36
N PHE A 409 -35.17 -9.77 11.71
CA PHE A 409 -36.19 -10.83 11.49
C PHE A 409 -35.86 -12.26 11.89
N LEU A 410 -34.66 -12.61 12.39
CA LEU A 410 -34.41 -13.99 12.83
C LEU A 410 -33.46 -14.04 14.05
N LEU A 411 -34.03 -14.08 15.23
CA LEU A 411 -33.42 -14.58 16.46
C LEU A 411 -33.13 -16.08 16.26
N ASP A 412 -31.93 -16.47 15.89
CA ASP A 412 -31.29 -17.77 16.22
C ASP A 412 -30.06 -18.15 15.39
N LEU A 413 -29.34 -17.21 14.80
CA LEU A 413 -28.11 -17.50 14.02
C LEU A 413 -26.86 -16.83 14.57
N SER A 414 -26.74 -16.70 15.88
CA SER A 414 -25.59 -16.07 16.55
C SER A 414 -24.34 -16.97 16.64
N PHE A 415 -24.28 -18.11 15.94
CA PHE A 415 -23.19 -19.08 16.14
C PHE A 415 -22.28 -19.35 14.93
N TYR A 416 -22.45 -18.67 13.82
CA TYR A 416 -21.61 -18.87 12.61
C TYR A 416 -20.96 -17.59 12.06
N MET A 417 -20.64 -16.64 12.93
CA MET A 417 -19.78 -15.50 12.61
C MET A 417 -18.33 -15.87 12.91
N ILE A 418 -17.77 -16.78 12.12
CA ILE A 418 -16.41 -17.25 12.33
C ILE A 418 -15.45 -16.51 11.37
N ASN A 419 -14.68 -15.58 11.98
CA ASN A 419 -13.31 -15.26 11.65
C ASN A 419 -12.99 -14.60 10.29
N ALA A 420 -13.53 -13.44 10.01
CA ALA A 420 -12.68 -12.42 9.42
C ALA A 420 -11.69 -11.98 10.51
N ALA A 421 -10.40 -12.20 10.31
CA ALA A 421 -9.40 -11.85 11.31
C ALA A 421 -9.20 -10.33 11.33
N ASN A 422 -9.88 -9.66 12.25
CA ASN A 422 -9.79 -8.21 12.42
C ASN A 422 -8.48 -7.85 13.11
N VAL A 423 -7.91 -6.71 12.75
CA VAL A 423 -6.80 -6.13 13.51
C VAL A 423 -7.27 -5.86 14.95
N ASN A 424 -6.61 -6.49 15.91
CA ASN A 424 -6.98 -6.42 17.31
C ASN A 424 -6.28 -5.26 18.01
N SER A 425 -7.03 -4.24 18.42
CA SER A 425 -6.46 -3.07 19.09
C SER A 425 -5.72 -3.42 20.39
N SER A 426 -6.13 -4.44 21.12
CA SER A 426 -5.45 -4.87 22.35
C SER A 426 -4.10 -5.50 22.03
N ALA A 427 -3.97 -6.24 20.93
CA ALA A 427 -2.70 -6.78 20.48
C ALA A 427 -1.71 -5.66 20.10
N VAL A 428 -2.18 -4.65 19.38
CA VAL A 428 -1.36 -3.47 19.02
C VAL A 428 -0.94 -2.69 20.27
N VAL A 429 -1.84 -2.50 21.25
CA VAL A 429 -1.51 -1.87 22.55
C VAL A 429 -0.45 -2.68 23.30
N ALA A 430 -0.56 -4.00 23.32
CA ALA A 430 0.39 -4.87 23.99
C ALA A 430 1.77 -4.82 23.31
N ALA A 431 1.83 -4.88 21.98
CA ALA A 431 3.07 -4.73 21.23
C ALA A 431 3.74 -3.37 21.49
N ALA A 432 2.96 -2.28 21.43
CA ALA A 432 3.45 -0.94 21.72
C ALA A 432 4.00 -0.79 23.15
N SER A 433 3.28 -1.34 24.15
CA SER A 433 3.69 -1.30 25.56
C SER A 433 4.98 -2.09 25.78
N LEU A 434 5.05 -3.26 25.16
CA LEU A 434 6.22 -4.12 25.19
C LEU A 434 7.47 -3.42 24.64
N ILE A 435 7.32 -2.84 23.45
CA ILE A 435 8.42 -2.12 22.78
C ILE A 435 8.83 -0.88 23.57
N ALA A 436 7.89 -0.05 24.03
CA ALA A 436 8.22 1.16 24.80
C ALA A 436 9.04 0.84 26.07
N ARG A 437 8.64 -0.19 26.83
CA ARG A 437 9.36 -0.63 28.03
C ARG A 437 10.72 -1.23 27.71
N THR A 438 10.80 -2.06 26.64
CA THR A 438 12.06 -2.64 26.17
C THR A 438 13.06 -1.54 25.78
N LEU A 439 12.61 -0.54 25.02
CA LEU A 439 13.45 0.58 24.61
C LEU A 439 13.99 1.38 25.79
N TYR A 440 13.15 1.66 26.79
CA TYR A 440 13.58 2.35 27.99
C TYR A 440 14.66 1.57 28.74
N MET A 441 14.48 0.25 28.95
CA MET A 441 15.47 -0.60 29.62
C MET A 441 16.80 -0.66 28.87
N LEU A 442 16.76 -0.89 27.55
CA LEU A 442 17.97 -0.95 26.72
C LEU A 442 18.71 0.39 26.66
N ALA A 443 17.98 1.50 26.71
CA ALA A 443 18.58 2.82 26.66
C ALA A 443 19.11 3.30 28.01
N SER A 444 18.55 2.82 29.12
CA SER A 444 19.02 3.17 30.48
C SER A 444 20.25 2.36 30.91
N GLU A 445 20.48 1.19 30.33
CA GLU A 445 21.52 0.22 30.72
C GLU A 445 21.50 -0.15 32.21
N ILE A 446 20.37 0.05 32.88
CA ILE A 446 20.17 -0.30 34.28
C ILE A 446 19.68 -1.74 34.34
N GLU A 447 20.47 -2.65 34.94
CA GLU A 447 20.11 -4.07 35.05
C GLU A 447 18.80 -4.30 35.81
N ASP A 448 18.52 -3.47 36.84
CA ASP A 448 17.32 -3.53 37.68
C ASP A 448 16.52 -2.23 37.61
N VAL A 449 15.85 -2.00 36.48
CA VAL A 449 14.84 -0.93 36.39
C VAL A 449 13.68 -1.23 37.34
N GLN A 450 13.31 -0.27 38.18
CA GLN A 450 12.21 -0.44 39.14
C GLN A 450 10.89 -0.70 38.40
N ASP A 451 10.11 -1.66 38.89
CA ASP A 451 8.80 -2.00 38.33
C ASP A 451 7.84 -0.79 38.29
N SER A 452 7.98 0.13 39.25
CA SER A 452 7.21 1.40 39.27
C SER A 452 7.51 2.29 38.08
N THR A 453 8.76 2.35 37.63
CA THR A 453 9.18 3.12 36.44
C THR A 453 8.62 2.48 35.17
N LEU A 454 8.74 1.15 35.03
CA LEU A 454 8.15 0.45 33.88
C LEU A 454 6.63 0.57 33.85
N ALA A 455 5.97 0.51 35.03
CA ALA A 455 4.54 0.69 35.14
C ALA A 455 4.05 2.10 34.77
N SER A 456 4.91 3.13 34.88
CA SER A 456 4.59 4.50 34.44
C SER A 456 4.57 4.65 32.91
N ILE A 457 5.27 3.76 32.18
CA ILE A 457 5.27 3.73 30.71
C ILE A 457 3.98 3.04 30.25
N ASN A 458 2.97 3.84 29.96
CA ASN A 458 1.63 3.36 29.63
C ASN A 458 1.21 3.82 28.25
N VAL A 459 0.87 2.86 27.40
CA VAL A 459 0.33 3.13 26.07
C VAL A 459 -1.14 3.53 26.16
N ASN A 460 -1.49 4.60 25.47
CA ASN A 460 -2.86 5.10 25.42
C ASN A 460 -3.70 4.26 24.42
N ALA A 461 -4.51 3.34 24.94
CA ALA A 461 -5.38 2.50 24.14
C ALA A 461 -6.42 3.30 23.31
N SER A 462 -6.82 4.50 23.78
CA SER A 462 -7.70 5.37 23.00
C SER A 462 -6.97 5.95 21.77
N LEU A 463 -5.71 6.30 21.91
CA LEU A 463 -4.88 6.77 20.79
C LEU A 463 -4.71 5.65 19.74
N VAL A 464 -4.43 4.42 20.17
CA VAL A 464 -4.33 3.26 19.25
C VAL A 464 -5.60 3.09 18.43
N LYS A 465 -6.78 3.14 19.09
CA LYS A 465 -8.06 3.05 18.37
C LYS A 465 -8.29 4.23 17.41
N GLN A 466 -7.89 5.44 17.80
CA GLN A 466 -7.95 6.61 16.92
C GLN A 466 -7.03 6.44 15.70
N LEU A 467 -5.78 6.01 15.91
CA LEU A 467 -4.84 5.75 14.82
C LEU A 467 -5.36 4.66 13.86
N MET A 468 -5.96 3.57 14.39
CA MET A 468 -6.60 2.56 13.57
C MET A 468 -7.73 3.14 12.70
N GLY A 469 -8.65 3.89 13.29
CA GLY A 469 -9.74 4.53 12.54
C GLY A 469 -9.25 5.57 11.52
N CYS A 470 -8.12 6.24 11.78
CA CYS A 470 -7.56 7.24 10.89
C CYS A 470 -6.76 6.64 9.71
N LEU A 471 -6.02 5.55 9.97
CA LEU A 471 -5.06 4.99 9.01
C LEU A 471 -5.59 3.75 8.27
N LEU A 472 -6.62 3.10 8.78
CA LEU A 472 -7.12 1.83 8.24
C LEU A 472 -8.57 1.88 7.76
N ASP A 473 -9.27 2.99 7.96
CA ASP A 473 -10.65 3.16 7.55
C ASP A 473 -10.78 4.33 6.56
N CYS A 474 -11.89 4.38 5.83
CA CYS A 474 -12.23 5.52 4.96
C CYS A 474 -13.16 6.53 5.65
N ASP A 475 -13.86 6.11 6.70
CA ASP A 475 -14.80 6.95 7.45
C ASP A 475 -14.60 6.77 8.98
N PRO A 476 -13.98 7.72 9.68
CA PRO A 476 -13.52 9.03 9.18
C PRO A 476 -12.21 9.02 8.40
N GLY A 477 -11.39 7.94 8.47
CA GLY A 477 -10.10 7.82 7.81
C GLY A 477 -9.20 9.02 8.10
N LEU A 478 -8.47 9.50 7.11
CA LEU A 478 -7.60 10.68 7.24
C LEU A 478 -8.38 11.97 7.56
N SER A 479 -9.72 11.96 7.45
CA SER A 479 -10.57 13.08 7.90
C SER A 479 -10.85 13.05 9.41
N CYS A 480 -10.24 12.14 10.17
CA CYS A 480 -10.40 12.04 11.62
C CYS A 480 -9.83 13.27 12.35
N GLU A 481 -10.32 13.52 13.55
CA GLU A 481 -9.91 14.68 14.37
C GLU A 481 -8.42 14.66 14.73
N LEU A 482 -7.82 13.47 14.86
CA LEU A 482 -6.40 13.35 15.16
C LEU A 482 -5.54 13.86 13.99
N VAL A 483 -5.83 13.43 12.76
CA VAL A 483 -5.09 13.86 11.55
C VAL A 483 -5.29 15.35 11.29
N LYS A 484 -6.52 15.85 11.42
CA LYS A 484 -6.86 17.28 11.23
C LYS A 484 -6.15 18.23 12.20
N LYS A 485 -5.67 17.74 13.35
CA LYS A 485 -4.82 18.54 14.25
C LYS A 485 -3.46 18.89 13.65
N TYR A 486 -3.02 18.14 12.64
CA TYR A 486 -1.68 18.25 12.08
C TYR A 486 -1.66 18.70 10.63
N ILE A 487 -2.53 18.14 9.80
CA ILE A 487 -2.56 18.38 8.35
C ILE A 487 -3.99 18.62 7.84
N SER A 488 -4.07 19.17 6.63
CA SER A 488 -5.30 19.17 5.81
C SER A 488 -5.19 18.06 4.76
N PRO A 489 -5.82 16.90 4.99
CA PRO A 489 -5.69 15.77 4.07
C PRO A 489 -6.44 16.04 2.76
N MET A 490 -5.90 15.54 1.66
CA MET A 490 -6.52 15.63 0.32
C MET A 490 -7.58 14.56 0.10
N SER A 491 -7.47 13.42 0.79
CA SER A 491 -8.41 12.30 0.72
C SER A 491 -8.82 11.84 2.11
N SER A 492 -10.04 11.39 2.27
CA SER A 492 -10.46 10.72 3.51
C SER A 492 -9.98 9.27 3.58
N CYS A 493 -9.99 8.54 2.47
CA CYS A 493 -9.49 7.18 2.43
C CYS A 493 -7.95 7.16 2.47
N PRO A 494 -7.33 6.51 3.45
CA PRO A 494 -5.90 6.28 3.44
C PRO A 494 -5.54 5.27 2.34
N SER A 495 -4.41 5.51 1.68
CA SER A 495 -3.74 4.52 0.85
C SER A 495 -2.28 4.45 1.27
N HIS A 496 -1.82 3.25 1.55
CA HIS A 496 -0.44 2.98 1.93
C HIS A 496 0.40 2.47 0.75
N TYR A 497 -0.05 2.77 -0.46
CA TYR A 497 0.77 2.57 -1.64
C TYR A 497 1.92 3.59 -1.64
N VAL A 498 3.14 3.12 -1.96
CA VAL A 498 4.35 3.95 -1.90
C VAL A 498 4.25 5.24 -2.73
N GLY A 499 3.62 5.18 -3.91
CA GLY A 499 3.52 6.30 -4.84
C GLY A 499 4.71 6.41 -5.80
N VAL A 500 4.86 7.60 -6.38
CA VAL A 500 5.93 7.94 -7.31
C VAL A 500 6.55 9.29 -6.93
N ILE A 501 7.82 9.47 -7.25
CA ILE A 501 8.52 10.74 -7.06
C ILE A 501 8.15 11.68 -8.22
N LEU A 502 7.36 12.71 -7.92
CA LEU A 502 6.87 13.69 -8.92
C LEU A 502 7.89 14.78 -9.23
N ASP A 503 8.58 15.27 -8.20
CA ASP A 503 9.51 16.39 -8.27
C ASP A 503 10.95 15.95 -8.02
N GLU A 504 11.88 16.89 -8.09
CA GLU A 504 13.26 16.65 -7.67
C GLU A 504 13.30 16.20 -6.22
N PRO A 505 13.86 15.00 -5.91
CA PRO A 505 13.94 14.54 -4.55
C PRO A 505 14.83 15.47 -3.72
N SER A 506 14.35 15.84 -2.56
CA SER A 506 15.04 16.78 -1.69
C SER A 506 15.16 16.25 -0.28
N SER A 507 16.33 16.42 0.31
CA SER A 507 16.59 16.17 1.73
C SER A 507 16.36 17.41 2.62
N THR A 508 15.85 18.51 2.04
CA THR A 508 15.48 19.69 2.81
C THR A 508 14.07 19.58 3.41
N PRO A 509 13.73 20.35 4.46
CA PRO A 509 12.40 20.33 5.06
C PRO A 509 11.25 20.71 4.10
N PHE A 510 11.56 21.47 3.05
CA PHE A 510 10.59 21.85 2.01
C PHE A 510 10.81 20.99 0.79
N THR A 511 10.25 19.81 0.85
CA THR A 511 10.17 18.92 -0.31
C THR A 511 8.95 19.31 -1.16
N GLY A 512 8.91 18.87 -2.41
CA GLY A 512 7.75 19.04 -3.26
C GLY A 512 6.51 18.30 -2.74
N TYR A 513 5.82 17.59 -3.59
CA TYR A 513 4.61 16.85 -3.20
C TYR A 513 4.94 15.67 -2.27
N ILE A 514 4.28 15.61 -1.13
CA ILE A 514 4.33 14.49 -0.17
C ILE A 514 2.90 14.02 0.10
N ASN A 515 2.69 12.71 0.10
CA ASN A 515 1.41 12.07 0.41
C ASN A 515 0.93 12.41 1.84
N ASP A 516 -0.38 12.29 2.08
CA ASP A 516 -1.02 12.61 3.35
C ASP A 516 -0.46 11.82 4.53
N VAL A 517 -0.24 10.51 4.37
CA VAL A 517 0.23 9.64 5.45
C VAL A 517 1.64 10.03 5.94
N PRO A 518 2.68 10.16 5.10
CA PRO A 518 3.99 10.65 5.55
C PRO A 518 3.93 12.05 6.16
N ARG A 519 3.08 12.97 5.66
CA ARG A 519 2.90 14.31 6.23
C ARG A 519 2.31 14.25 7.65
N PHE A 520 1.32 13.38 7.84
CA PHE A 520 0.74 13.15 9.17
C PHE A 520 1.79 12.56 10.13
N ILE A 521 2.50 11.50 9.71
CA ILE A 521 3.52 10.83 10.53
C ILE A 521 4.63 11.81 10.94
N TRP A 522 5.10 12.61 9.99
CA TRP A 522 6.13 13.61 10.27
C TRP A 522 5.67 14.61 11.33
N ASN A 523 4.47 15.16 11.21
CA ASN A 523 3.91 16.10 12.19
C ASN A 523 3.69 15.42 13.54
N PHE A 524 3.15 14.20 13.57
CA PHE A 524 2.90 13.45 14.78
C PHE A 524 4.21 13.14 15.53
N LEU A 525 5.21 12.60 14.85
CA LEU A 525 6.51 12.33 15.45
C LEU A 525 7.17 13.61 15.94
N SER A 526 7.14 14.68 15.13
CA SER A 526 7.68 15.99 15.57
C SER A 526 7.02 16.50 16.83
N ASP A 527 5.69 16.38 16.94
CA ASP A 527 4.94 16.85 18.14
C ASP A 527 5.29 16.03 19.39
N ARG A 528 5.50 14.71 19.25
CA ARG A 528 5.78 13.79 20.36
C ARG A 528 7.25 13.79 20.81
N THR A 529 8.16 14.10 19.91
CA THR A 529 9.61 13.98 20.18
C THR A 529 10.28 15.34 20.38
N SER A 530 9.56 16.45 20.20
CA SER A 530 10.12 17.80 20.28
C SER A 530 10.22 18.33 21.70
N ILE A 531 11.08 19.33 21.86
CA ILE A 531 11.14 20.17 23.05
C ILE A 531 10.46 21.49 22.71
N PRO A 532 9.49 21.96 23.56
CA PRO A 532 8.87 23.25 23.39
C PRO A 532 9.91 24.37 23.45
N ARG A 533 9.73 25.40 22.65
CA ARG A 533 10.59 26.58 22.71
C ARG A 533 10.16 27.48 23.87
N GLU A 534 11.12 27.98 24.68
CA GLU A 534 10.85 28.84 25.83
C GLU A 534 10.15 30.16 25.47
N ASN A 535 10.34 30.67 24.27
CA ASN A 535 9.66 31.86 23.77
C ASN A 535 8.53 31.48 22.85
N ASN A 536 7.29 31.59 23.33
CA ASN A 536 6.06 31.42 22.55
C ASN A 536 5.97 32.46 21.40
N ILE A 537 6.76 32.29 20.34
CA ILE A 537 6.58 33.03 19.11
C ILE A 537 5.41 32.37 18.39
N SER A 538 4.26 33.01 18.45
CA SER A 538 3.03 32.53 17.83
C SER A 538 3.15 32.54 16.30
N GLY A 539 3.40 31.36 15.73
CA GLY A 539 3.30 31.08 14.30
C GLY A 539 4.63 30.95 13.57
N CYS A 540 4.65 30.01 12.62
CA CYS A 540 5.80 29.73 11.75
C CYS A 540 6.08 30.85 10.71
N GLN A 541 5.14 31.78 10.51
CA GLN A 541 5.29 32.89 9.54
C GLN A 541 6.44 33.84 9.87
N GLN A 542 6.88 33.91 11.12
CA GLN A 542 8.06 34.70 11.53
C GLN A 542 9.36 33.88 11.42
N GLY A 543 9.29 32.66 10.91
CA GLY A 543 10.36 31.75 10.59
C GLY A 543 10.86 30.95 11.80
N CYS A 544 10.78 29.62 11.68
CA CYS A 544 11.61 28.71 12.44
C CYS A 544 13.04 28.88 11.92
N LYS A 545 13.85 29.74 12.55
CA LYS A 545 15.15 30.21 12.02
C LYS A 545 16.32 29.30 12.39
N GLY A 546 16.14 28.45 13.39
CA GLY A 546 17.16 27.51 13.83
C GLY A 546 17.24 26.30 12.90
N ARG A 547 18.45 25.76 12.69
CA ARG A 547 18.63 24.54 11.89
C ARG A 547 17.94 23.30 12.48
N ASP A 548 17.65 23.33 13.77
CA ASP A 548 17.02 22.25 14.54
C ASP A 548 15.57 22.59 14.89
N GLU A 549 15.04 23.69 14.35
CA GLU A 549 13.66 24.10 14.50
C GLU A 549 12.82 23.62 13.32
N VAL A 550 11.67 23.04 13.63
CA VAL A 550 10.68 22.61 12.65
C VAL A 550 9.33 23.25 12.92
N CYS A 551 8.57 23.49 11.86
CA CYS A 551 7.22 24.02 11.95
C CYS A 551 6.22 22.88 11.89
N ILE A 552 5.48 22.65 12.95
CA ILE A 552 4.41 21.65 13.02
C ILE A 552 3.02 22.31 12.96
N LYS A 553 2.00 21.54 12.54
CA LYS A 553 0.59 21.96 12.53
C LYS A 553 0.27 23.17 11.63
N ALA A 554 1.19 23.57 10.76
CA ALA A 554 0.99 24.76 9.91
C ALA A 554 -0.21 24.65 8.97
N GLU A 555 -0.51 23.46 8.49
CA GLU A 555 -1.64 23.21 7.61
C GLU A 555 -2.99 23.23 8.35
N ALA A 556 -3.02 22.80 9.61
CA ALA A 556 -4.23 22.67 10.39
C ALA A 556 -4.82 24.02 10.81
N ASP A 557 -3.97 24.98 11.22
CA ASP A 557 -4.41 26.27 11.77
C ASP A 557 -3.91 27.50 10.99
N GLY A 558 -3.13 27.25 9.91
CA GLY A 558 -2.53 28.30 9.07
C GLY A 558 -1.42 29.11 9.77
N LYS A 559 -1.08 28.81 11.02
CA LYS A 559 -0.06 29.49 11.81
C LYS A 559 1.12 28.60 12.13
N GLY A 560 0.83 27.36 12.53
CA GLY A 560 1.82 26.39 12.99
C GLY A 560 2.51 26.77 14.28
N VAL A 561 3.36 25.89 14.77
CA VAL A 561 4.17 26.05 15.98
C VAL A 561 5.61 25.66 15.67
N CYS A 562 6.58 26.51 16.03
CA CYS A 562 7.99 26.18 15.95
C CYS A 562 8.41 25.37 17.19
N VAL A 563 9.00 24.21 16.95
CA VAL A 563 9.53 23.32 18.00
C VAL A 563 10.95 22.90 17.66
N LEU A 564 11.74 22.56 18.70
CA LEU A 564 13.05 21.94 18.51
C LEU A 564 12.86 20.45 18.27
N SER A 565 13.20 19.97 17.09
CA SER A 565 13.03 18.57 16.71
C SER A 565 14.06 18.14 15.66
N THR A 566 14.46 16.88 15.75
CA THR A 566 15.29 16.22 14.73
C THR A 566 14.48 15.54 13.63
N THR A 567 13.15 15.66 13.65
CA THR A 567 12.31 14.99 12.64
C THR A 567 12.62 15.48 11.24
N ARG A 568 12.87 14.53 10.32
CA ARG A 568 13.24 14.81 8.92
C ARG A 568 12.52 13.84 7.99
N TYR A 569 12.27 14.32 6.77
CA TYR A 569 11.97 13.45 5.64
C TYR A 569 13.27 12.91 5.05
N VAL A 570 13.22 11.65 4.62
CA VAL A 570 14.29 11.03 3.85
C VAL A 570 13.68 10.54 2.54
N PRO A 571 14.21 10.97 1.38
CA PRO A 571 13.75 10.44 0.10
C PRO A 571 13.86 8.91 0.08
N ALA A 572 12.87 8.24 -0.47
CA ALA A 572 12.81 6.78 -0.54
C ALA A 572 12.55 6.37 -2.00
N TYR A 573 13.61 6.08 -2.72
CA TYR A 573 13.62 5.59 -4.09
C TYR A 573 14.90 4.79 -4.32
N SER A 574 14.99 4.08 -5.43
CA SER A 574 16.17 3.24 -5.71
C SER A 574 17.49 4.02 -5.61
N THR A 575 18.46 3.47 -4.89
CA THR A 575 19.83 3.98 -4.80
C THR A 575 20.54 4.00 -6.16
N ARG A 576 20.03 3.25 -7.14
CA ARG A 576 20.53 3.23 -8.52
C ARG A 576 19.88 4.28 -9.44
N LEU A 577 19.10 5.19 -8.88
CA LEU A 577 18.50 6.30 -9.63
C LEU A 577 19.09 7.62 -9.18
N LYS A 578 19.44 8.47 -10.15
CA LYS A 578 19.92 9.83 -9.93
C LYS A 578 19.11 10.81 -10.75
N PHE A 579 18.64 11.88 -10.11
CA PHE A 579 17.97 12.98 -10.78
C PHE A 579 19.00 14.06 -11.11
N GLU A 580 19.19 14.37 -12.37
CA GLU A 580 20.13 15.39 -12.83
C GLU A 580 19.54 16.17 -14.01
N SER A 581 19.57 17.49 -13.91
CA SER A 581 19.10 18.39 -14.98
C SER A 581 17.66 18.11 -15.45
N GLY A 582 16.77 17.72 -14.52
CA GLY A 582 15.37 17.44 -14.82
C GLY A 582 15.11 16.04 -15.39
N VAL A 583 16.10 15.16 -15.41
CA VAL A 583 15.99 13.81 -15.97
C VAL A 583 16.46 12.75 -14.96
N TRP A 584 15.76 11.64 -14.91
CA TRP A 584 16.17 10.46 -14.15
C TRP A 584 17.15 9.61 -14.94
N ASN A 585 18.29 9.30 -14.33
CA ASN A 585 19.33 8.46 -14.90
C ASN A 585 19.46 7.17 -14.08
N VAL A 586 19.58 6.05 -14.78
CA VAL A 586 19.87 4.74 -14.19
C VAL A 586 21.37 4.60 -13.99
N LEU A 587 21.80 4.39 -12.76
CA LEU A 587 23.21 4.16 -12.44
C LEU A 587 23.58 2.68 -12.65
N PRO A 588 24.81 2.40 -13.09
CA PRO A 588 25.31 1.03 -13.14
C PRO A 588 25.37 0.43 -11.74
N PRO A 589 25.28 -0.91 -11.62
CA PRO A 589 25.48 -1.56 -10.34
C PRO A 589 26.87 -1.22 -9.77
N ASN A 590 26.90 -0.84 -8.50
CA ASN A 590 28.18 -0.62 -7.81
C ASN A 590 28.72 -1.97 -7.34
N SER A 591 29.74 -2.49 -8.00
CA SER A 591 30.34 -3.80 -7.68
C SER A 591 31.07 -3.84 -6.32
N SER A 592 31.37 -2.70 -5.73
CA SER A 592 32.00 -2.61 -4.40
C SER A 592 30.98 -2.51 -3.25
N ASP A 593 29.76 -2.12 -3.55
CA ASP A 593 28.67 -2.09 -2.58
C ASP A 593 27.76 -3.32 -2.78
N LYS A 594 27.74 -4.21 -1.82
CA LYS A 594 26.90 -5.42 -1.85
C LYS A 594 25.42 -5.08 -1.99
N MET A 595 24.96 -4.03 -1.35
CA MET A 595 23.58 -3.57 -1.44
C MET A 595 23.25 -3.02 -2.83
N GLY A 596 24.15 -2.24 -3.44
CA GLY A 596 23.94 -1.61 -4.75
C GLY A 596 23.80 -2.60 -5.90
N VAL A 597 24.40 -3.78 -5.82
CA VAL A 597 24.29 -4.82 -6.87
C VAL A 597 22.88 -5.39 -6.98
N ALA A 598 22.20 -5.56 -5.85
CA ALA A 598 20.87 -6.14 -5.77
C ALA A 598 19.73 -5.10 -5.75
N ASP A 599 20.05 -3.80 -5.73
CA ASP A 599 19.05 -2.76 -5.57
C ASP A 599 18.08 -2.71 -6.75
N PRO A 600 16.77 -2.82 -6.49
CA PRO A 600 15.76 -2.79 -7.52
C PRO A 600 15.56 -1.38 -8.08
N ILE A 601 15.20 -1.30 -9.35
CA ILE A 601 14.66 -0.08 -9.96
C ILE A 601 13.22 -0.38 -10.35
N TRP A 602 12.29 0.33 -9.73
CA TRP A 602 10.89 0.25 -10.06
C TRP A 602 10.39 1.60 -10.56
N THR A 603 9.58 1.55 -11.61
CA THR A 603 8.89 2.72 -12.17
C THR A 603 7.43 2.40 -12.39
N GLU A 604 6.57 3.40 -12.24
CA GLU A 604 5.14 3.29 -12.53
C GLU A 604 4.82 4.05 -13.81
N SER A 605 4.03 3.41 -14.68
CA SER A 605 3.55 4.00 -15.93
C SER A 605 2.72 5.26 -15.68
N ASN A 606 2.98 6.32 -16.43
CA ASN A 606 2.08 7.46 -16.49
C ASN A 606 0.76 7.07 -17.19
N TRP A 607 -0.34 7.69 -16.79
CA TRP A 607 -1.70 7.39 -17.26
C TRP A 607 -2.36 8.65 -17.81
N ASN A 608 -3.07 8.53 -18.94
CA ASN A 608 -3.77 9.67 -19.54
C ASN A 608 -5.25 9.72 -19.15
N SER A 609 -5.86 8.57 -18.95
CA SER A 609 -7.25 8.50 -18.49
C SER A 609 -7.50 7.19 -17.75
N ILE A 610 -8.48 7.22 -16.84
CA ILE A 610 -8.87 6.09 -16.00
C ILE A 610 -10.38 6.13 -15.85
N GLY A 611 -11.06 5.06 -16.21
CA GLY A 611 -12.50 4.94 -15.99
C GLY A 611 -13.10 3.69 -16.59
N ILE A 612 -14.32 3.39 -16.18
CA ILE A 612 -15.14 2.32 -16.73
C ILE A 612 -16.48 2.92 -17.15
N ARG A 613 -16.88 2.65 -18.38
CA ARG A 613 -18.20 3.05 -18.89
C ARG A 613 -18.95 1.84 -19.39
N VAL A 614 -20.24 1.78 -19.16
CA VAL A 614 -21.08 0.69 -19.64
C VAL A 614 -22.22 1.24 -20.48
N TYR A 615 -22.38 0.69 -21.66
CA TYR A 615 -23.44 1.09 -22.59
C TYR A 615 -23.97 -0.11 -23.37
N THR A 616 -25.02 0.11 -24.16
CA THR A 616 -25.63 -0.92 -25.00
C THR A 616 -25.12 -0.78 -26.42
N VAL A 617 -24.63 -1.86 -26.99
CA VAL A 617 -24.31 -1.95 -28.42
C VAL A 617 -25.24 -2.93 -29.10
N GLN A 618 -25.52 -2.71 -30.39
CA GLN A 618 -26.21 -3.65 -31.22
C GLN A 618 -25.21 -4.68 -31.76
N ASN A 619 -25.67 -5.90 -31.94
CA ASN A 619 -24.82 -6.95 -32.49
C ASN A 619 -24.58 -6.66 -33.98
N ALA A 620 -23.33 -6.62 -34.43
CA ALA A 620 -22.95 -6.38 -35.83
C ALA A 620 -23.57 -7.37 -36.82
N SER A 621 -23.84 -8.60 -36.42
CA SER A 621 -24.54 -9.58 -37.21
C SER A 621 -26.00 -9.19 -37.45
N TYR A 622 -26.67 -8.65 -36.44
CA TYR A 622 -28.04 -8.14 -36.56
C TYR A 622 -28.09 -6.90 -37.47
N ASP A 623 -27.16 -5.97 -37.33
CA ASP A 623 -27.07 -4.78 -38.19
C ASP A 623 -26.87 -5.15 -39.65
N ARG A 624 -26.00 -6.14 -39.93
CA ARG A 624 -25.82 -6.69 -41.29
C ARG A 624 -27.10 -7.31 -41.83
N LEU A 625 -27.84 -8.02 -40.99
CA LEU A 625 -29.09 -8.66 -41.38
C LEU A 625 -30.17 -7.65 -41.69
N VAL A 626 -30.29 -6.58 -40.87
CA VAL A 626 -31.19 -5.46 -41.10
C VAL A 626 -30.81 -4.70 -42.38
N LEU A 627 -29.53 -4.44 -42.61
CA LEU A 627 -29.02 -3.83 -43.82
C LEU A 627 -29.34 -4.65 -45.07
N LEU A 628 -29.05 -5.95 -45.02
CA LEU A 628 -29.39 -6.87 -46.12
C LEU A 628 -30.90 -6.93 -46.39
N GLY A 629 -31.72 -6.99 -45.33
CA GLY A 629 -33.18 -6.93 -45.43
C GLY A 629 -33.65 -5.63 -46.09
N GLY A 630 -33.09 -4.50 -45.67
CA GLY A 630 -33.40 -3.19 -46.28
C GLY A 630 -33.03 -3.08 -47.75
N ILE A 631 -31.82 -3.56 -48.11
CA ILE A 631 -31.38 -3.64 -49.52
C ILE A 631 -32.32 -4.54 -50.34
N THR A 632 -32.64 -5.73 -49.82
CA THR A 632 -33.53 -6.67 -50.47
C THR A 632 -34.92 -6.06 -50.72
N LEU A 633 -35.50 -5.43 -49.70
CA LEU A 633 -36.79 -4.73 -49.79
C LEU A 633 -36.76 -3.63 -50.86
N THR A 634 -35.69 -2.83 -50.89
CA THR A 634 -35.50 -1.77 -51.88
C THR A 634 -35.43 -2.30 -53.31
N ILE A 635 -34.69 -3.42 -53.52
CA ILE A 635 -34.61 -4.09 -54.83
C ILE A 635 -35.99 -4.62 -55.24
N PHE A 636 -36.72 -5.28 -54.32
CA PHE A 636 -38.08 -5.77 -54.62
C PHE A 636 -39.04 -4.62 -54.95
N ALA A 637 -39.00 -3.52 -54.21
CA ALA A 637 -39.81 -2.35 -54.48
C ALA A 637 -39.49 -1.73 -55.87
N TYR A 638 -38.20 -1.63 -56.21
CA TYR A 638 -37.77 -1.17 -57.53
C TYR A 638 -38.28 -2.09 -58.67
N LEU A 639 -38.12 -3.40 -58.53
CA LEU A 639 -38.57 -4.38 -59.50
C LEU A 639 -40.11 -4.35 -59.66
N ALA A 640 -40.85 -4.20 -58.55
CA ALA A 640 -42.31 -4.10 -58.60
C ALA A 640 -42.75 -2.83 -59.34
N ILE A 641 -42.11 -1.69 -59.09
CA ILE A 641 -42.39 -0.41 -59.78
C ILE A 641 -42.03 -0.53 -61.27
N ALA A 642 -40.87 -1.13 -61.59
CA ALA A 642 -40.46 -1.33 -63.00
C ALA A 642 -41.40 -2.24 -63.77
N THR A 643 -41.83 -3.37 -63.15
CA THR A 643 -42.81 -4.26 -63.76
C THR A 643 -44.18 -3.63 -63.91
N ALA A 644 -44.66 -2.91 -62.91
CA ALA A 644 -45.92 -2.15 -62.99
C ALA A 644 -45.88 -1.09 -64.11
N ARG A 645 -44.79 -0.34 -64.23
CA ARG A 645 -44.59 0.61 -65.34
C ARG A 645 -44.55 -0.09 -66.67
N ALA A 646 -43.89 -1.22 -66.81
CA ALA A 646 -43.85 -2.01 -68.07
C ALA A 646 -45.23 -2.53 -68.47
N ILE A 647 -46.01 -3.02 -67.52
CA ILE A 647 -47.40 -3.47 -67.75
C ILE A 647 -48.28 -2.32 -68.16
N LEU A 648 -48.26 -1.19 -67.43
CA LEU A 648 -49.04 -0.02 -67.76
C LEU A 648 -48.69 0.57 -69.14
N SER A 649 -47.41 0.67 -69.47
CA SER A 649 -46.94 1.14 -70.75
C SER A 649 -47.35 0.21 -71.91
N LYS A 650 -47.46 -1.09 -71.61
CA LYS A 650 -47.93 -2.10 -72.59
C LYS A 650 -49.45 -2.09 -72.75
N ALA A 651 -50.20 -1.80 -71.70
CA ALA A 651 -51.64 -1.60 -71.74
C ALA A 651 -52.01 -0.32 -72.52
N MET A 652 -51.36 0.81 -72.22
CA MET A 652 -51.56 2.06 -72.91
C MET A 652 -51.12 2.08 -74.38
N LYS A 653 -50.36 1.09 -74.86
CA LYS A 653 -50.01 0.89 -76.25
C LYS A 653 -51.02 -0.02 -77.00
N ARG A 654 -52.01 -0.55 -76.31
CA ARG A 654 -53.03 -1.46 -76.90
C ARG A 654 -54.34 -0.80 -77.10
N ASP A 655 -54.53 0.34 -76.47
CA ASP A 655 -55.62 1.31 -76.81
C ASP A 655 -55.10 2.32 -77.85
#